data_285af35428538cf95f38b5025057c8a1
#
_entry.id   285af35428538cf95f38b5025057c8a1
#
_cell.length_a   1.000
_cell.length_b   1.000
_cell.length_c   1.000
_cell.angle_alpha   90.00
_cell.angle_beta   90.00
_cell.angle_gamma   90.00
#
_symmetry.space_group_name_H-M   'P 1'
#
loop_
_entity.id
_entity.type
_entity.pdbx_description
1 polymer ?
#
loop_
_entity_poly.entity_id
_entity_poly.type
_entity_poly.pdbx_seq_one_letter_code
_entity_poly.pdbx_strand_id
1 'polypeptide(L)'
;MTGRQKKTTKRLAWLLTLFLVISAILPQPMQAAVSSQTGQVVMEGIRLSKTSLVMKTGESKTLTVSFLPENTTEQPDVIWSSDDTDVVQVTQDGKTATVTAPEGEGGTAVITVKVGTYTATCRVLVTVQEPMLESMVFMQNSSGSNRYELTEATEGVREYTLRVPESTNVVFVRPQLRDDAQNAQITARFTDVTSGQEVAVNLPSDEVTSLTSASTGRLLKAYNIEPKDLVIEVKDGDYQEDYHIQVVRGTYLGGFTLTDDQGTKLPYTPAFDKRTFQYSLHVPSSRKQIHLSMTGAEKTSTCLTVNGEAAEDGAYTVDIADRTDGQIRLVLQAGDGTLSSPYEYVVTVYVDEICYVSVHTEPADAVVSIYDADKVKIDPKNGTFELIKGAAYSYTISAPGYQSQSGTFKVKDSETKQITLKKGSDSQQEQLNAEWGSYWKTEDNQNILEAQTPESLSGAEVKWKKQYGTYGDYTNSISDGILVEQYICSFQGQYLYYLDRNTGETVKSVKMRGKGNSAFTKPLYADGMIFVPLVNGRIQAFRAKDLESLWLYTDVIGGNTATALRYDSGYLYAGFADGNLVCLNAADENVDQKDEDKTPIWRKYDSSGYYRSGVYTGETYLYACGRSGSLYCLNKKTGETVQTIALSTELGAPSSAISYASGSIYFSTENGYVCAYPLTENGLPDTEHAQQIRLDDTICGTPLIYQGRLYVGSAGKDSYGTIHSPYHLNVVDI
;
A
#
# COMPACT_ATOMS: atom_id res chain seq x y z
N MET A 1 15.90 27.04 -25.20
CA MET A 1 15.23 28.03 -24.34
C MET A 1 13.84 28.24 -24.90
N THR A 2 12.83 28.34 -24.08
CA THR A 2 11.38 28.43 -24.36
C THR A 2 10.66 27.10 -24.58
N GLY A 3 9.89 26.67 -23.55
CA GLY A 3 8.92 25.58 -23.69
C GLY A 3 8.60 24.77 -22.45
N ARG A 4 8.57 25.35 -21.24
CA ARG A 4 8.23 24.57 -20.04
C ARG A 4 7.46 25.35 -18.97
N GLN A 5 6.40 26.07 -19.37
CA GLN A 5 5.53 26.75 -18.41
C GLN A 5 4.06 26.85 -18.89
N LYS A 6 3.43 25.76 -19.27
CA LYS A 6 1.98 25.75 -19.56
C LYS A 6 1.27 24.40 -19.28
N LYS A 7 1.67 23.66 -18.26
CA LYS A 7 0.97 22.40 -17.90
C LYS A 7 0.47 22.28 -16.45
N THR A 8 0.73 23.26 -15.60
CA THR A 8 0.33 23.19 -14.18
C THR A 8 -1.01 23.85 -13.84
N THR A 9 -1.53 24.72 -14.70
CA THR A 9 -2.76 25.47 -14.42
C THR A 9 -4.06 24.78 -14.87
N LYS A 10 -3.98 23.66 -15.62
CA LYS A 10 -5.20 22.94 -16.04
C LYS A 10 -5.62 21.77 -15.11
N ARG A 11 -4.81 21.40 -14.12
CA ARG A 11 -5.18 20.35 -13.16
C ARG A 11 -5.89 20.87 -11.91
N LEU A 12 -5.79 22.17 -11.61
CA LEU A 12 -6.49 22.76 -10.47
C LEU A 12 -7.95 23.15 -10.77
N ALA A 13 -8.29 23.37 -12.04
CA ALA A 13 -9.64 23.72 -12.46
C ALA A 13 -10.62 22.54 -12.53
N TRP A 14 -10.11 21.29 -12.60
CA TRP A 14 -10.93 20.07 -12.65
C TRP A 14 -11.32 19.53 -11.27
N LEU A 15 -10.58 19.87 -10.23
CA LEU A 15 -10.90 19.46 -8.85
C LEU A 15 -11.98 20.34 -8.19
N LEU A 16 -12.18 21.58 -8.67
CA LEU A 16 -13.24 22.46 -8.14
C LEU A 16 -14.61 22.24 -8.80
N THR A 17 -14.68 21.65 -10.00
CA THR A 17 -15.95 21.36 -10.69
C THR A 17 -16.57 20.01 -10.30
N LEU A 18 -15.82 19.11 -9.67
CA LEU A 18 -16.36 17.82 -9.22
C LEU A 18 -17.04 17.90 -7.85
N PHE A 19 -16.83 18.96 -7.08
CA PHE A 19 -17.45 19.14 -5.76
C PHE A 19 -18.84 19.80 -5.80
N LEU A 20 -19.27 20.30 -6.98
CA LEU A 20 -20.53 21.04 -7.13
C LEU A 20 -21.68 20.26 -7.81
N VAL A 21 -21.47 19.00 -8.20
CA VAL A 21 -22.49 18.17 -8.89
C VAL A 21 -23.05 17.01 -8.05
N ILE A 22 -22.54 16.80 -6.83
CA ILE A 22 -23.02 15.69 -5.95
C ILE A 22 -24.05 16.12 -4.88
N SER A 23 -24.50 17.36 -4.88
CA SER A 23 -25.48 17.85 -3.87
C SER A 23 -26.95 17.86 -4.30
N ALA A 24 -27.34 17.19 -5.37
CA ALA A 24 -28.71 17.24 -5.87
C ALA A 24 -29.31 15.89 -6.25
N ILE A 25 -29.20 14.83 -5.42
CA ILE A 25 -30.15 13.71 -5.46
C ILE A 25 -30.05 12.96 -4.09
N LEU A 26 -30.85 13.39 -3.14
CA LEU A 26 -31.22 12.55 -2.00
C LEU A 26 -32.75 12.47 -1.92
N PRO A 27 -33.35 11.30 -1.79
CA PRO A 27 -34.79 11.18 -1.59
C PRO A 27 -35.17 11.60 -0.17
N GLN A 28 -36.28 12.28 -0.05
CA GLN A 28 -36.88 12.72 1.20
C GLN A 28 -37.25 11.50 2.06
N PRO A 29 -36.92 11.47 3.36
CA PRO A 29 -37.46 10.45 4.25
C PRO A 29 -38.89 10.74 4.67
N MET A 30 -39.75 9.74 4.57
CA MET A 30 -41.06 9.70 5.19
C MET A 30 -40.93 9.88 6.71
N GLN A 31 -41.70 10.82 7.26
CA GLN A 31 -41.84 11.04 8.69
C GLN A 31 -42.53 9.83 9.34
N ALA A 32 -41.76 9.13 10.14
CA ALA A 32 -42.32 8.31 11.21
C ALA A 32 -42.17 9.07 12.52
N ALA A 33 -43.25 9.40 13.15
CA ALA A 33 -43.29 10.04 14.46
C ALA A 33 -42.70 9.09 15.52
N VAL A 34 -41.55 9.45 16.06
CA VAL A 34 -40.97 8.83 17.26
C VAL A 34 -40.94 9.90 18.35
N SER A 35 -41.52 9.58 19.47
CA SER A 35 -41.61 10.38 20.68
C SER A 35 -40.20 10.78 21.14
N SER A 36 -39.99 12.10 21.27
CA SER A 36 -38.76 12.71 21.75
C SER A 36 -38.56 12.45 23.24
N GLN A 37 -37.58 11.58 23.59
CA GLN A 37 -36.79 11.83 24.79
C GLN A 37 -35.56 12.66 24.36
N THR A 38 -35.57 13.94 24.67
CA THR A 38 -34.44 14.84 24.50
C THR A 38 -33.40 14.47 25.57
N GLY A 39 -32.49 13.57 25.24
CA GLY A 39 -31.25 13.41 25.99
C GLY A 39 -30.39 14.65 25.78
N GLN A 40 -30.12 15.38 26.85
CA GLN A 40 -29.18 16.49 26.84
C GLN A 40 -27.79 15.95 26.54
N VAL A 41 -27.19 16.35 25.41
CA VAL A 41 -25.81 16.02 25.06
C VAL A 41 -24.93 17.07 25.70
N VAL A 42 -24.21 16.67 26.75
CA VAL A 42 -23.33 17.54 27.54
C VAL A 42 -22.06 17.88 26.72
N MET A 43 -21.55 19.07 26.88
CA MET A 43 -20.30 19.48 26.30
C MET A 43 -19.11 18.89 27.07
N GLU A 44 -18.21 18.20 26.38
CA GLU A 44 -17.03 17.53 26.93
C GLU A 44 -15.73 18.30 26.65
N GLY A 45 -15.76 19.31 25.79
CA GLY A 45 -14.60 20.10 25.44
C GLY A 45 -14.85 21.13 24.36
N ILE A 46 -13.80 21.83 23.99
CA ILE A 46 -13.79 22.79 22.87
C ILE A 46 -12.56 22.58 21.99
N ARG A 47 -12.66 23.00 20.75
CA ARG A 47 -11.57 22.98 19.78
C ARG A 47 -11.54 24.28 19.00
N LEU A 48 -10.36 24.89 18.92
CA LEU A 48 -10.12 26.04 18.06
C LEU A 48 -9.82 25.63 16.61
N SER A 49 -10.25 26.46 15.66
CA SER A 49 -9.93 26.30 14.23
C SER A 49 -8.43 26.37 13.95
N LYS A 50 -7.70 27.15 14.75
CA LYS A 50 -6.24 27.28 14.72
C LYS A 50 -5.68 27.48 16.10
N THR A 51 -4.51 26.91 16.37
CA THR A 51 -3.75 27.14 17.63
C THR A 51 -2.63 28.14 17.46
N SER A 52 -2.33 28.55 16.22
CA SER A 52 -1.39 29.60 15.88
C SER A 52 -1.84 30.42 14.68
N LEU A 53 -1.46 31.68 14.63
CA LEU A 53 -1.66 32.60 13.52
C LEU A 53 -0.41 33.45 13.29
N VAL A 54 -0.07 33.66 12.04
CA VAL A 54 0.87 34.71 11.63
C VAL A 54 0.09 35.76 10.88
N MET A 55 0.27 37.00 11.25
CA MET A 55 -0.42 38.15 10.67
C MET A 55 0.58 39.25 10.40
N LYS A 56 0.30 40.07 9.41
CA LYS A 56 0.98 41.39 9.26
C LYS A 56 0.20 42.45 9.99
N THR A 57 0.86 43.54 10.37
CA THR A 57 0.18 44.73 10.87
C THR A 57 -0.88 45.21 9.88
N GLY A 58 -2.07 45.60 10.37
CA GLY A 58 -3.24 45.93 9.56
C GLY A 58 -4.09 44.75 9.07
N GLU A 59 -3.64 43.49 9.26
CA GLU A 59 -4.37 42.30 8.80
C GLU A 59 -5.45 41.87 9.82
N SER A 60 -6.55 41.30 9.30
CA SER A 60 -7.60 40.68 10.13
C SER A 60 -7.83 39.24 9.70
N LYS A 61 -7.98 38.33 10.67
CA LYS A 61 -8.29 36.90 10.46
C LYS A 61 -9.40 36.45 11.40
N THR A 62 -10.10 35.37 11.03
CA THR A 62 -11.19 34.81 11.82
C THR A 62 -10.73 33.52 12.51
N LEU A 63 -11.03 33.43 13.82
CA LEU A 63 -10.96 32.21 14.59
C LEU A 63 -12.35 31.69 14.90
N THR A 64 -12.51 30.38 14.94
CA THR A 64 -13.77 29.70 15.29
C THR A 64 -13.53 28.65 16.35
N VAL A 65 -14.41 28.59 17.35
CA VAL A 65 -14.42 27.52 18.35
C VAL A 65 -15.56 26.54 18.05
N SER A 66 -15.24 25.27 18.03
CA SER A 66 -16.19 24.17 17.93
C SER A 66 -16.36 23.51 19.29
N PHE A 67 -17.58 23.11 19.62
CA PHE A 67 -17.88 22.36 20.83
C PHE A 67 -17.75 20.88 20.57
N LEU A 68 -17.33 20.13 21.56
CA LEU A 68 -17.17 18.68 21.47
C LEU A 68 -18.07 18.00 22.51
N PRO A 69 -18.88 17.01 22.12
CA PRO A 69 -19.13 16.62 20.71
C PRO A 69 -19.91 17.68 19.93
N GLU A 70 -19.81 17.69 18.60
CA GLU A 70 -20.40 18.72 17.72
C GLU A 70 -21.94 18.82 17.84
N ASN A 71 -22.60 17.75 18.26
CA ASN A 71 -24.03 17.66 18.48
C ASN A 71 -24.45 18.01 19.90
N THR A 72 -23.59 18.62 20.72
CA THR A 72 -23.97 19.10 22.05
C THR A 72 -25.18 20.03 22.01
N THR A 73 -26.08 19.84 22.97
CA THR A 73 -27.26 20.69 23.14
C THR A 73 -27.01 21.91 24.04
N GLU A 74 -25.85 21.93 24.67
CA GLU A 74 -25.43 23.08 25.50
C GLU A 74 -25.01 24.27 24.62
N GLN A 75 -25.39 25.47 25.04
CA GLN A 75 -25.04 26.75 24.39
C GLN A 75 -24.48 27.74 25.44
N PRO A 76 -23.33 27.41 26.06
CA PRO A 76 -22.73 28.32 27.03
C PRO A 76 -22.18 29.56 26.34
N ASP A 77 -22.01 30.61 27.13
CA ASP A 77 -21.37 31.84 26.67
C ASP A 77 -19.94 31.60 26.22
N VAL A 78 -19.58 32.18 25.07
CA VAL A 78 -18.23 32.12 24.51
C VAL A 78 -17.55 33.45 24.72
N ILE A 79 -16.46 33.46 25.45
CA ILE A 79 -15.70 34.68 25.81
C ILE A 79 -14.33 34.61 25.16
N TRP A 80 -14.02 35.59 24.35
CA TRP A 80 -12.73 35.75 23.71
C TRP A 80 -11.93 36.89 24.33
N SER A 81 -10.65 36.75 24.45
CA SER A 81 -9.74 37.77 24.95
C SER A 81 -8.37 37.69 24.31
N SER A 82 -7.67 38.81 24.23
CA SER A 82 -6.24 38.90 23.94
C SER A 82 -5.51 39.23 25.24
N ASP A 83 -4.33 38.67 25.43
CA ASP A 83 -3.43 39.02 26.55
C ASP A 83 -2.65 40.33 26.26
N ASP A 84 -2.55 40.70 24.96
CA ASP A 84 -1.93 41.94 24.52
C ASP A 84 -2.78 42.60 23.40
N THR A 85 -3.56 43.61 23.76
CA THR A 85 -4.45 44.30 22.83
C THR A 85 -3.73 45.31 21.95
N ASP A 86 -2.52 45.71 22.27
CA ASP A 86 -1.68 46.57 21.45
C ASP A 86 -1.11 45.80 20.27
N VAL A 87 -0.88 44.50 20.45
CA VAL A 87 -0.42 43.59 19.40
C VAL A 87 -1.60 43.02 18.60
N VAL A 88 -2.64 42.55 19.29
CA VAL A 88 -3.80 41.94 18.65
C VAL A 88 -5.09 42.25 19.37
N GLN A 89 -6.04 42.83 18.63
CA GLN A 89 -7.39 43.11 19.09
C GLN A 89 -8.34 41.98 18.69
N VAL A 90 -9.33 41.70 19.54
CA VAL A 90 -10.31 40.61 19.32
C VAL A 90 -11.72 41.21 19.34
N THR A 91 -12.46 41.04 18.26
CA THR A 91 -13.88 41.34 18.18
C THR A 91 -14.66 40.02 18.15
N GLN A 92 -15.38 39.71 19.23
CA GLN A 92 -16.12 38.47 19.36
C GLN A 92 -17.50 38.51 18.69
N ASP A 93 -17.88 37.37 18.08
CA ASP A 93 -19.22 37.14 17.52
C ASP A 93 -19.62 35.66 17.79
N GLY A 94 -20.08 35.41 19.02
CA GLY A 94 -20.45 34.08 19.47
C GLY A 94 -19.30 33.08 19.34
N LYS A 95 -19.49 32.00 18.52
CA LYS A 95 -18.47 30.99 18.27
C LYS A 95 -17.32 31.45 17.37
N THR A 96 -17.38 32.62 16.83
CA THR A 96 -16.33 33.20 15.99
C THR A 96 -15.76 34.47 16.64
N ALA A 97 -14.52 34.76 16.30
CA ALA A 97 -13.88 36.02 16.66
C ALA A 97 -13.05 36.52 15.47
N THR A 98 -13.15 37.82 15.22
CA THR A 98 -12.24 38.52 14.31
C THR A 98 -11.04 39.00 15.11
N VAL A 99 -9.88 38.56 14.71
CA VAL A 99 -8.57 38.87 15.27
C VAL A 99 -7.93 39.89 14.35
N THR A 100 -7.64 41.11 14.84
CA THR A 100 -7.09 42.21 14.05
C THR A 100 -5.75 42.64 14.64
N ALA A 101 -4.70 42.66 13.83
CA ALA A 101 -3.43 43.25 14.17
C ALA A 101 -3.48 44.76 13.86
N PRO A 102 -3.36 45.64 14.84
CA PRO A 102 -3.32 47.08 14.59
C PRO A 102 -2.14 47.45 13.67
N GLU A 103 -2.24 48.64 13.04
CA GLU A 103 -1.07 49.20 12.38
C GLU A 103 -0.08 49.69 13.46
N GLY A 104 1.20 49.36 13.31
CA GLY A 104 2.23 49.75 14.26
C GLY A 104 3.34 48.70 14.42
N GLU A 105 3.76 48.50 15.64
CA GLU A 105 4.82 47.53 15.95
C GLU A 105 4.30 46.08 15.92
N GLY A 106 5.12 45.16 15.43
CA GLY A 106 4.82 43.72 15.52
C GLY A 106 5.02 43.21 16.95
N GLY A 107 4.58 42.00 17.21
CA GLY A 107 4.69 41.39 18.52
C GLY A 107 4.03 40.01 18.58
N THR A 108 3.95 39.45 19.77
CA THR A 108 3.23 38.21 20.02
C THR A 108 2.14 38.39 21.02
N ALA A 109 0.95 37.87 20.74
CA ALA A 109 -0.16 37.84 21.66
C ALA A 109 -0.80 36.45 21.71
N VAL A 110 -1.47 36.13 22.82
CA VAL A 110 -2.23 34.91 22.99
C VAL A 110 -3.72 35.23 23.04
N ILE A 111 -4.43 34.72 22.05
CA ILE A 111 -5.88 34.77 22.05
C ILE A 111 -6.41 33.61 22.86
N THR A 112 -7.24 33.89 23.84
CA THR A 112 -7.88 32.88 24.68
C THR A 112 -9.37 32.86 24.42
N VAL A 113 -9.95 31.70 24.17
CA VAL A 113 -11.38 31.45 24.18
C VAL A 113 -11.76 30.64 25.41
N LYS A 114 -12.77 31.10 26.15
CA LYS A 114 -13.32 30.43 27.32
C LYS A 114 -14.78 30.11 27.09
N VAL A 115 -15.16 28.86 27.34
CA VAL A 115 -16.54 28.37 27.20
C VAL A 115 -16.85 27.52 28.42
N GLY A 116 -17.59 28.09 29.38
CA GLY A 116 -17.81 27.46 30.68
C GLY A 116 -16.49 27.24 31.43
N THR A 117 -16.13 26.00 31.70
CA THR A 117 -14.87 25.57 32.34
C THR A 117 -13.74 25.30 31.35
N TYR A 118 -14.03 25.19 30.05
CA TYR A 118 -13.06 24.86 29.02
C TYR A 118 -12.36 26.10 28.48
N THR A 119 -11.08 25.97 28.19
CA THR A 119 -10.27 27.05 27.65
C THR A 119 -9.40 26.50 26.52
N ALA A 120 -9.28 27.27 25.45
CA ALA A 120 -8.34 27.00 24.37
C ALA A 120 -7.64 28.28 23.94
N THR A 121 -6.41 28.17 23.48
CA THR A 121 -5.57 29.33 23.13
C THR A 121 -5.09 29.25 21.68
N CYS A 122 -4.88 30.42 21.08
CA CYS A 122 -4.23 30.61 19.80
C CYS A 122 -3.11 31.64 19.95
N ARG A 123 -1.90 31.25 19.62
CA ARG A 123 -0.76 32.16 19.64
C ARG A 123 -0.72 32.95 18.33
N VAL A 124 -0.59 34.24 18.40
CA VAL A 124 -0.57 35.15 17.24
C VAL A 124 0.78 35.85 17.20
N LEU A 125 1.50 35.73 16.09
CA LEU A 125 2.66 36.54 15.77
C LEU A 125 2.26 37.58 14.74
N VAL A 126 2.46 38.86 15.10
CA VAL A 126 2.28 39.97 14.18
C VAL A 126 3.65 40.48 13.73
N THR A 127 3.92 40.40 12.45
CA THR A 127 5.19 40.89 11.86
C THR A 127 4.96 42.10 11.00
N VAL A 128 5.80 43.10 11.18
CA VAL A 128 5.81 44.33 10.32
C VAL A 128 6.58 44.04 9.04
N GLN A 129 7.51 43.09 9.10
CA GLN A 129 8.42 42.72 8.01
C GLN A 129 8.52 41.21 7.85
N GLU A 130 8.76 40.70 6.64
CA GLU A 130 9.04 39.29 6.46
C GLU A 130 10.32 38.87 7.17
N PRO A 131 10.42 37.62 7.67
CA PRO A 131 11.63 37.14 8.37
C PRO A 131 12.91 37.43 7.58
N MET A 132 13.97 37.91 8.26
CA MET A 132 15.24 38.19 7.61
C MET A 132 15.99 36.92 7.17
N LEU A 133 15.76 35.77 7.84
CA LEU A 133 16.28 34.47 7.40
C LEU A 133 15.38 33.85 6.32
N GLU A 134 15.98 33.50 5.19
CA GLU A 134 15.37 32.66 4.17
C GLU A 134 15.36 31.19 4.60
N SER A 135 16.47 30.72 5.20
CA SER A 135 16.61 29.36 5.67
C SER A 135 17.64 29.23 6.79
N MET A 136 17.49 28.13 7.57
CA MET A 136 18.44 27.74 8.61
C MET A 136 18.56 26.21 8.60
N VAL A 137 19.77 25.68 8.35
CA VAL A 137 20.03 24.25 8.24
C VAL A 137 21.06 23.83 9.28
N PHE A 138 20.69 22.84 10.11
CA PHE A 138 21.58 22.22 11.07
C PHE A 138 22.15 20.92 10.56
N MET A 139 23.44 20.64 10.82
CA MET A 139 24.18 19.54 10.20
C MET A 139 25.13 18.86 11.17
N GLN A 140 25.46 17.61 10.87
CA GLN A 140 26.39 16.79 11.67
C GLN A 140 27.85 17.14 11.39
N ASN A 141 28.18 17.64 10.21
CA ASN A 141 29.54 17.92 9.78
C ASN A 141 29.63 19.17 8.88
N SER A 142 30.86 19.65 8.69
CA SER A 142 31.13 20.82 7.87
C SER A 142 30.88 20.61 6.37
N SER A 143 30.75 19.38 5.90
CA SER A 143 30.49 19.10 4.48
C SER A 143 29.04 19.30 4.07
N GLY A 144 28.13 19.48 5.03
CA GLY A 144 26.70 19.70 4.79
C GLY A 144 25.91 18.48 4.32
N SER A 145 26.52 17.29 4.36
CA SER A 145 25.89 16.07 3.80
C SER A 145 24.83 15.44 4.70
N ASN A 146 24.96 15.56 6.02
CA ASN A 146 24.02 14.97 6.99
C ASN A 146 23.31 16.09 7.75
N ARG A 147 22.03 16.31 7.40
CA ARG A 147 21.19 17.33 8.03
C ARG A 147 20.43 16.76 9.20
N TYR A 148 20.34 17.55 10.26
CA TYR A 148 19.45 17.27 11.38
C TYR A 148 18.04 17.77 11.06
N GLU A 149 17.06 17.20 11.70
CA GLU A 149 15.67 17.63 11.62
C GLU A 149 15.47 18.86 12.50
N LEU A 150 14.99 19.92 11.86
CA LEU A 150 14.53 21.14 12.51
C LEU A 150 13.02 21.23 12.29
N THR A 151 12.24 21.18 13.34
CA THR A 151 10.79 21.26 13.28
C THR A 151 10.35 22.57 13.93
N GLU A 152 9.55 23.36 13.24
CA GLU A 152 8.90 24.53 13.82
C GLU A 152 7.84 24.08 14.82
N ALA A 153 7.92 24.51 16.07
CA ALA A 153 7.01 24.10 17.14
C ALA A 153 5.61 24.68 16.93
N THR A 154 5.56 25.91 16.37
CA THR A 154 4.32 26.62 16.03
C THR A 154 4.62 27.46 14.80
N GLU A 155 3.85 27.27 13.73
CA GLU A 155 4.06 27.96 12.45
C GLU A 155 4.14 29.49 12.64
N GLY A 156 5.27 30.09 12.24
CA GLY A 156 5.53 31.52 12.26
C GLY A 156 5.90 32.14 13.63
N VAL A 157 6.07 31.34 14.69
CA VAL A 157 6.40 31.86 16.04
C VAL A 157 7.91 31.84 16.31
N ARG A 158 8.73 31.40 15.35
CA ARG A 158 10.20 31.30 15.47
C ARG A 158 10.67 30.44 16.65
N GLU A 159 9.86 29.48 17.06
CA GLU A 159 10.20 28.44 18.03
C GLU A 159 10.40 27.11 17.30
N TYR A 160 11.57 26.50 17.46
CA TYR A 160 11.98 25.32 16.75
C TYR A 160 12.45 24.23 17.68
N THR A 161 12.27 22.97 17.27
CA THR A 161 12.88 21.81 17.92
C THR A 161 13.93 21.23 16.98
N LEU A 162 15.19 21.22 17.43
CA LEU A 162 16.31 20.57 16.75
C LEU A 162 16.55 19.20 17.37
N ARG A 163 16.33 18.14 16.60
CA ARG A 163 16.53 16.76 17.06
C ARG A 163 17.90 16.26 16.63
N VAL A 164 18.70 15.82 17.60
CA VAL A 164 20.06 15.31 17.37
C VAL A 164 20.27 13.96 18.04
N PRO A 165 21.08 13.05 17.45
CA PRO A 165 21.47 11.80 18.09
C PRO A 165 22.17 12.02 19.42
N GLU A 166 22.05 11.05 20.30
CA GLU A 166 22.64 11.08 21.65
C GLU A 166 24.17 11.20 21.61
N SER A 167 24.82 10.57 20.64
CA SER A 167 26.25 10.61 20.39
C SER A 167 26.77 11.93 19.82
N THR A 168 25.87 12.88 19.48
CA THR A 168 26.26 14.16 18.88
C THR A 168 27.03 15.03 19.84
N ASN A 169 28.25 15.43 19.47
CA ASN A 169 29.11 16.30 20.26
C ASN A 169 29.25 17.72 19.69
N VAL A 170 28.98 17.90 18.40
CA VAL A 170 29.10 19.17 17.70
C VAL A 170 27.94 19.29 16.72
N VAL A 171 27.36 20.49 16.64
CA VAL A 171 26.35 20.84 15.63
C VAL A 171 26.90 21.94 14.76
N PHE A 172 26.72 21.83 13.47
CA PHE A 172 27.01 22.86 12.50
C PHE A 172 25.70 23.50 12.04
N VAL A 173 25.72 24.79 11.79
CA VAL A 173 24.58 25.54 11.26
C VAL A 173 24.99 26.32 10.03
N ARG A 174 24.12 26.39 9.04
CA ARG A 174 24.22 27.27 7.87
C ARG A 174 22.94 28.10 7.79
N PRO A 175 22.93 29.34 8.27
CA PRO A 175 21.86 30.26 8.06
C PRO A 175 21.99 30.94 6.70
N GLN A 176 20.88 31.31 6.09
CA GLN A 176 20.84 32.07 4.85
C GLN A 176 19.93 33.28 5.03
N LEU A 177 20.48 34.48 4.81
CA LEU A 177 19.70 35.71 4.78
C LEU A 177 18.97 35.86 3.44
N ARG A 178 17.83 36.48 3.48
CA ARG A 178 17.14 36.93 2.27
C ARG A 178 17.94 38.01 1.53
N ASP A 179 17.68 38.13 0.23
CA ASP A 179 18.40 39.08 -0.64
C ASP A 179 18.26 40.52 -0.18
N ASP A 180 17.15 40.87 0.46
CA ASP A 180 16.87 42.23 0.98
C ASP A 180 17.41 42.47 2.40
N ALA A 181 17.92 41.48 3.07
CA ALA A 181 18.46 41.52 4.43
C ALA A 181 19.97 41.25 4.52
N GLN A 182 20.73 41.37 3.44
CA GLN A 182 22.16 41.00 3.37
C GLN A 182 23.08 41.79 4.29
N ASN A 183 22.66 42.89 4.88
CA ASN A 183 23.41 43.69 5.85
C ASN A 183 23.21 43.23 7.30
N ALA A 184 22.26 42.32 7.55
CA ALA A 184 21.98 41.81 8.88
C ALA A 184 23.12 40.95 9.41
N GLN A 185 23.35 41.02 10.71
CA GLN A 185 24.31 40.19 11.44
C GLN A 185 23.56 39.00 12.09
N ILE A 186 24.13 37.81 11.96
CA ILE A 186 23.55 36.59 12.57
C ILE A 186 24.49 36.13 13.68
N THR A 187 23.94 35.89 14.87
CA THR A 187 24.69 35.41 16.04
C THR A 187 23.96 34.25 16.70
N ALA A 188 24.64 33.13 16.91
CA ALA A 188 24.12 32.04 17.77
C ALA A 188 24.53 32.31 19.22
N ARG A 189 23.56 32.34 20.14
CA ARG A 189 23.76 32.47 21.57
C ARG A 189 23.31 31.21 22.31
N PHE A 190 24.12 30.75 23.25
CA PHE A 190 23.81 29.62 24.11
C PHE A 190 24.66 29.63 25.38
N THR A 191 24.23 28.88 26.40
CA THR A 191 24.98 28.74 27.64
C THR A 191 25.95 27.54 27.58
N ASP A 192 27.23 27.76 27.85
CA ASP A 192 28.21 26.69 28.03
C ASP A 192 28.02 26.07 29.43
N VAL A 193 27.56 24.81 29.47
CA VAL A 193 27.24 24.10 30.71
C VAL A 193 28.44 23.88 31.63
N THR A 194 29.64 23.75 31.06
CA THR A 194 30.83 23.50 31.87
C THR A 194 31.29 24.75 32.58
N SER A 195 31.16 25.92 31.98
CA SER A 195 31.53 27.20 32.55
C SER A 195 30.37 28.01 33.09
N GLY A 196 29.14 27.68 32.73
CA GLY A 196 27.92 28.46 33.03
C GLY A 196 27.89 29.84 32.37
N GLN A 197 28.76 30.08 31.39
CA GLN A 197 28.85 31.38 30.69
C GLN A 197 28.11 31.35 29.35
N GLU A 198 27.54 32.51 29.00
CA GLU A 198 26.96 32.70 27.69
C GLU A 198 28.05 32.73 26.60
N VAL A 199 27.84 31.98 25.54
CA VAL A 199 28.70 31.95 24.34
C VAL A 199 27.96 32.56 23.18
N ALA A 200 28.62 33.47 22.48
CA ALA A 200 28.12 34.05 21.24
C ALA A 200 29.03 33.65 20.07
N VAL A 201 28.45 33.09 19.00
CA VAL A 201 29.12 32.66 17.79
C VAL A 201 28.58 33.46 16.61
N ASN A 202 29.41 34.22 15.93
CA ASN A 202 29.01 34.91 14.71
C ASN A 202 28.82 33.91 13.57
N LEU A 203 27.71 34.01 12.87
CA LEU A 203 27.32 33.11 11.77
C LEU A 203 27.26 33.87 10.45
N PRO A 204 28.30 33.74 9.57
CA PRO A 204 28.19 34.30 8.24
C PRO A 204 27.03 33.70 7.46
N SER A 205 26.32 34.53 6.69
CA SER A 205 25.25 34.06 5.82
C SER A 205 25.77 33.09 4.76
N ASP A 206 25.04 31.98 4.53
CA ASP A 206 25.37 30.92 3.58
C ASP A 206 26.67 30.16 3.86
N GLU A 207 27.28 30.31 5.03
CA GLU A 207 28.44 29.57 5.47
C GLU A 207 28.16 28.56 6.57
N VAL A 208 28.88 27.42 6.52
CA VAL A 208 28.73 26.36 7.55
C VAL A 208 29.62 26.68 8.73
N THR A 209 29.02 26.98 9.85
CA THR A 209 29.71 27.32 11.09
C THR A 209 29.46 26.30 12.18
N SER A 210 30.49 25.90 12.93
CA SER A 210 30.34 25.01 14.09
C SER A 210 29.87 25.78 15.32
N LEU A 211 28.83 25.25 15.98
CA LEU A 211 28.39 25.73 17.27
C LEU A 211 29.21 25.05 18.37
N THR A 212 30.40 25.58 18.67
CA THR A 212 31.28 25.07 19.69
C THR A 212 31.72 26.16 20.67
N SER A 213 31.74 25.83 21.94
CA SER A 213 32.41 26.67 22.94
C SER A 213 33.94 26.57 22.75
N ALA A 214 34.64 27.70 22.80
CA ALA A 214 36.10 27.78 22.65
C ALA A 214 36.84 27.02 23.78
N SER A 215 36.19 26.78 24.93
CA SER A 215 36.82 26.16 26.09
C SER A 215 36.65 24.64 26.20
N THR A 216 35.58 24.06 25.67
CA THR A 216 35.27 22.64 25.88
C THR A 216 35.08 21.81 24.61
N GLY A 217 34.84 22.42 23.46
CA GLY A 217 34.60 21.73 22.17
C GLY A 217 33.37 20.81 22.19
N ARG A 218 32.50 20.90 23.19
CA ARG A 218 31.38 19.98 23.43
C ARG A 218 30.11 20.72 23.78
N LEU A 219 29.42 21.25 22.81
CA LEU A 219 28.24 22.05 23.07
C LEU A 219 27.05 21.28 23.61
N LEU A 220 26.77 20.11 23.04
CA LEU A 220 25.49 19.47 23.24
C LEU A 220 25.29 18.67 24.52
N LYS A 221 26.36 18.35 25.25
CA LYS A 221 26.20 17.82 26.63
C LYS A 221 25.45 18.77 27.56
N ALA A 222 25.42 20.03 27.18
CA ALA A 222 24.76 21.12 27.87
C ALA A 222 23.25 21.09 27.77
N TYR A 223 22.70 20.70 26.62
CA TYR A 223 21.27 20.81 26.36
C TYR A 223 20.39 19.70 26.95
N ASN A 224 21.00 18.68 27.56
CA ASN A 224 20.26 17.64 28.31
C ASN A 224 19.64 18.13 29.59
N ILE A 225 20.01 19.30 30.08
CA ILE A 225 19.63 19.76 31.41
C ILE A 225 18.63 20.90 31.36
N GLU A 226 18.72 21.77 30.34
CA GLU A 226 17.76 22.86 30.14
C GLU A 226 17.47 23.11 28.63
N PRO A 227 16.27 22.86 28.16
CA PRO A 227 15.99 22.76 26.71
C PRO A 227 15.73 24.10 25.99
N LYS A 228 16.21 25.25 26.48
CA LYS A 228 15.81 26.55 25.89
C LYS A 228 16.94 27.51 25.48
N ASP A 229 18.18 27.07 25.47
CA ASP A 229 19.29 28.02 25.46
C ASP A 229 19.92 28.35 24.12
N LEU A 230 19.50 27.73 22.98
CA LEU A 230 20.01 28.12 21.66
C LEU A 230 19.11 29.16 21.02
N VAL A 231 19.63 30.37 20.86
CA VAL A 231 18.93 31.45 20.14
C VAL A 231 19.80 31.85 18.95
N ILE A 232 19.20 31.87 17.77
CA ILE A 232 19.81 32.51 16.58
C ILE A 232 19.23 33.91 16.49
N GLU A 233 20.05 34.88 16.82
CA GLU A 233 19.74 36.31 16.75
C GLU A 233 20.12 36.82 15.35
N VAL A 234 19.19 37.52 14.70
CA VAL A 234 19.45 38.22 13.42
C VAL A 234 19.16 39.70 13.64
N LYS A 235 20.14 40.58 13.36
CA LYS A 235 20.07 42.01 13.66
C LYS A 235 20.47 42.86 12.47
N ASP A 236 19.61 43.82 12.12
CA ASP A 236 19.88 44.85 11.13
C ASP A 236 19.53 46.24 11.71
N GLY A 237 20.58 47.00 12.04
CA GLY A 237 20.42 48.30 12.75
C GLY A 237 19.77 48.11 14.13
N ASP A 238 18.63 48.75 14.35
CA ASP A 238 17.86 48.66 15.60
C ASP A 238 16.85 47.50 15.61
N TYR A 239 16.68 46.82 14.46
CA TYR A 239 15.73 45.71 14.31
C TYR A 239 16.41 44.37 14.62
N GLN A 240 15.74 43.52 15.43
CA GLN A 240 16.25 42.24 15.86
C GLN A 240 15.16 41.17 15.76
N GLU A 241 15.54 39.98 15.30
CA GLU A 241 14.73 38.78 15.29
C GLU A 241 15.45 37.66 16.03
N ASP A 242 14.73 36.99 16.93
CA ASP A 242 15.25 35.86 17.70
C ASP A 242 14.54 34.56 17.30
N TYR A 243 15.32 33.57 16.93
CA TYR A 243 14.88 32.22 16.62
C TYR A 243 15.28 31.29 17.76
N HIS A 244 14.29 30.84 18.53
CA HIS A 244 14.52 29.99 19.70
C HIS A 244 14.54 28.54 19.31
N ILE A 245 15.64 27.83 19.58
CA ILE A 245 15.84 26.42 19.19
C ILE A 245 15.99 25.56 20.43
N GLN A 246 14.98 24.72 20.66
CA GLN A 246 15.06 23.65 21.65
C GLN A 246 15.86 22.48 21.07
N VAL A 247 17.07 22.24 21.59
CA VAL A 247 17.87 21.09 21.16
C VAL A 247 17.50 19.87 21.99
N VAL A 248 17.00 18.83 21.31
CA VAL A 248 16.54 17.59 21.91
C VAL A 248 17.49 16.47 21.51
N ARG A 249 18.15 15.85 22.51
CA ARG A 249 18.99 14.67 22.29
C ARG A 249 18.21 13.41 22.62
N GLY A 250 18.40 12.38 21.83
CA GLY A 250 17.80 11.10 22.11
C GLY A 250 18.14 10.04 21.09
N THR A 251 17.84 8.80 21.46
CA THR A 251 18.02 7.64 20.63
C THR A 251 16.71 7.30 19.95
N TYR A 252 16.73 7.13 18.63
CA TYR A 252 15.58 6.62 17.88
C TYR A 252 15.42 5.11 18.08
N LEU A 253 14.18 4.63 17.95
CA LEU A 253 13.96 3.22 17.66
C LEU A 253 14.51 2.87 16.28
N GLY A 254 15.11 1.70 16.15
CA GLY A 254 15.51 1.11 14.86
C GLY A 254 14.34 0.44 14.14
N GLY A 255 13.36 -0.01 14.92
CA GLY A 255 12.15 -0.64 14.44
C GLY A 255 11.38 -1.32 15.56
N PHE A 256 10.13 -1.68 15.27
CA PHE A 256 9.36 -2.58 16.11
C PHE A 256 8.45 -3.46 15.25
N THR A 257 8.08 -4.60 15.78
CA THR A 257 7.12 -5.52 15.20
C THR A 257 6.13 -5.97 16.28
N LEU A 258 4.91 -6.24 15.85
CA LEU A 258 3.84 -6.72 16.72
C LEU A 258 3.31 -8.04 16.15
N THR A 259 3.11 -9.00 17.03
CA THR A 259 2.48 -10.29 16.71
C THR A 259 1.41 -10.62 17.73
N ASP A 260 0.42 -11.43 17.33
CA ASP A 260 -0.57 -11.94 18.27
C ASP A 260 -0.07 -13.19 19.02
N ASP A 261 -0.90 -13.72 19.92
CA ASP A 261 -0.67 -14.94 20.69
C ASP A 261 -0.57 -16.22 19.82
N GLN A 262 -0.83 -16.12 18.50
CA GLN A 262 -0.64 -17.20 17.53
C GLN A 262 0.62 -17.01 16.67
N GLY A 263 1.40 -15.94 16.93
CA GLY A 263 2.57 -15.58 16.14
C GLY A 263 2.26 -14.90 14.81
N THR A 264 0.99 -14.51 14.57
CA THR A 264 0.61 -13.80 13.37
C THR A 264 1.04 -12.35 13.47
N LYS A 265 1.69 -11.83 12.43
CA LYS A 265 2.13 -10.43 12.41
C LYS A 265 0.92 -9.49 12.34
N LEU A 266 0.91 -8.52 13.23
CA LEU A 266 -0.12 -7.47 13.30
C LEU A 266 0.37 -6.23 12.54
N PRO A 267 -0.30 -5.85 11.45
CA PRO A 267 0.03 -4.64 10.71
C PRO A 267 -0.37 -3.38 11.51
N TYR A 268 0.42 -2.34 11.40
CA TYR A 268 0.14 -1.03 11.99
C TYR A 268 0.33 0.09 10.99
N THR A 269 -0.28 1.23 11.24
CA THR A 269 -0.29 2.40 10.36
C THR A 269 0.19 3.64 11.12
N PRO A 270 1.04 4.49 10.50
CA PRO A 270 1.74 4.28 9.23
C PRO A 270 2.82 3.18 9.32
N ALA A 271 3.44 2.80 8.19
CA ALA A 271 4.63 1.96 8.21
C ALA A 271 5.74 2.61 9.04
N PHE A 272 6.59 1.79 9.69
CA PHE A 272 7.63 2.33 10.57
C PHE A 272 8.57 3.28 9.83
N ASP A 273 8.68 4.47 10.36
CA ASP A 273 9.75 5.43 10.09
C ASP A 273 10.23 5.99 11.42
N LYS A 274 11.55 6.03 11.65
CA LYS A 274 12.15 6.47 12.91
C LYS A 274 11.80 7.91 13.33
N ARG A 275 11.26 8.72 12.42
CA ARG A 275 10.81 10.10 12.66
C ARG A 275 9.30 10.23 12.82
N THR A 276 8.59 9.13 12.69
CA THR A 276 7.16 9.06 12.94
C THR A 276 6.93 8.55 14.36
N PHE A 277 6.21 9.31 15.16
CA PHE A 277 6.05 9.04 16.60
C PHE A 277 4.64 8.58 16.98
N GLN A 278 3.73 8.47 16.03
CA GLN A 278 2.35 8.04 16.25
C GLN A 278 2.01 6.90 15.33
N TYR A 279 1.58 5.81 15.90
CA TYR A 279 1.17 4.59 15.20
C TYR A 279 -0.15 4.08 15.75
N SER A 280 -0.90 3.37 14.93
CA SER A 280 -2.12 2.71 15.35
C SER A 280 -2.26 1.34 14.71
N LEU A 281 -2.91 0.43 15.42
CA LEU A 281 -3.32 -0.87 14.89
C LEU A 281 -4.66 -1.29 15.50
N HIS A 282 -5.34 -2.18 14.81
CA HIS A 282 -6.57 -2.80 15.22
C HIS A 282 -6.32 -4.27 15.52
N VAL A 283 -6.79 -4.75 16.67
CA VAL A 283 -6.63 -6.14 17.12
C VAL A 283 -7.98 -6.71 17.49
N PRO A 284 -8.37 -7.87 16.95
CA PRO A 284 -9.60 -8.53 17.33
C PRO A 284 -9.63 -8.88 18.83
N SER A 285 -10.76 -8.66 19.49
CA SER A 285 -10.97 -9.02 20.89
C SER A 285 -10.87 -10.54 21.17
N SER A 286 -10.84 -11.36 20.14
CA SER A 286 -10.60 -12.80 20.23
C SER A 286 -9.14 -13.16 20.53
N ARG A 287 -8.20 -12.20 20.43
CA ARG A 287 -6.79 -12.40 20.80
C ARG A 287 -6.58 -12.17 22.29
N LYS A 288 -5.61 -12.86 22.87
CA LYS A 288 -5.32 -12.77 24.30
C LYS A 288 -4.14 -11.86 24.60
N GLN A 289 -3.13 -11.87 23.75
CA GLN A 289 -1.88 -11.15 23.96
C GLN A 289 -1.36 -10.54 22.66
N ILE A 290 -0.60 -9.47 22.82
CA ILE A 290 0.21 -8.86 21.77
C ILE A 290 1.67 -8.96 22.21
N HIS A 291 2.52 -9.54 21.39
CA HIS A 291 3.95 -9.60 21.58
C HIS A 291 4.62 -8.50 20.75
N LEU A 292 5.30 -7.60 21.44
CA LEU A 292 6.09 -6.53 20.85
C LEU A 292 7.57 -6.94 20.83
N SER A 293 8.22 -6.76 19.71
CA SER A 293 9.69 -6.84 19.59
C SER A 293 10.21 -5.55 18.99
N MET A 294 11.19 -4.92 19.63
CA MET A 294 11.74 -3.63 19.20
C MET A 294 13.26 -3.60 19.25
N THR A 295 13.85 -2.71 18.47
CA THR A 295 15.30 -2.50 18.39
C THR A 295 15.63 -1.02 18.48
N GLY A 296 16.78 -0.68 19.07
CA GLY A 296 17.32 0.67 18.99
C GLY A 296 17.98 0.95 17.63
N ALA A 297 17.99 2.19 17.21
CA ALA A 297 18.63 2.60 15.96
C ALA A 297 20.17 2.65 16.07
N GLU A 298 20.70 2.82 17.26
CA GLU A 298 22.14 2.92 17.53
C GLU A 298 22.61 1.71 18.34
N LYS A 299 23.87 1.30 18.15
CA LYS A 299 24.48 0.19 18.90
C LYS A 299 24.57 0.45 20.40
N THR A 300 24.50 1.71 20.81
CA THR A 300 24.49 2.17 22.19
C THR A 300 23.11 2.18 22.82
N SER A 301 22.06 1.90 22.06
CA SER A 301 20.69 1.82 22.55
C SER A 301 20.48 0.51 23.31
N THR A 302 20.92 0.46 24.54
CA THR A 302 20.88 -0.75 25.38
C THR A 302 19.66 -0.81 26.28
N CYS A 303 18.95 0.32 26.46
CA CYS A 303 17.75 0.40 27.27
C CYS A 303 16.52 0.62 26.39
N LEU A 304 15.68 -0.39 26.26
CA LEU A 304 14.40 -0.33 25.57
C LEU A 304 13.28 -0.42 26.62
N THR A 305 12.32 0.49 26.55
CA THR A 305 11.19 0.52 27.50
C THR A 305 9.85 0.61 26.79
N VAL A 306 8.83 0.04 27.45
CA VAL A 306 7.42 0.17 27.08
C VAL A 306 6.67 0.69 28.30
N ASN A 307 6.02 1.84 28.18
CA ASN A 307 5.33 2.52 29.29
C ASN A 307 6.24 2.75 30.54
N GLY A 308 7.56 2.92 30.29
CA GLY A 308 8.56 3.08 31.35
C GLY A 308 9.06 1.77 31.97
N GLU A 309 8.53 0.61 31.61
CA GLU A 309 9.01 -0.71 32.01
C GLU A 309 10.07 -1.22 31.01
N ALA A 310 11.09 -1.90 31.52
CA ALA A 310 12.15 -2.46 30.69
C ALA A 310 11.61 -3.56 29.77
N ALA A 311 11.95 -3.48 28.49
CA ALA A 311 11.72 -4.54 27.51
C ALA A 311 13.00 -5.40 27.43
N GLU A 312 13.00 -6.56 28.06
CA GLU A 312 14.15 -7.48 28.08
C GLU A 312 14.44 -7.98 26.67
N ASP A 313 15.67 -7.82 26.20
CA ASP A 313 16.08 -8.12 24.83
C ASP A 313 15.18 -7.49 23.75
N GLY A 314 14.54 -6.35 24.06
CA GLY A 314 13.60 -5.67 23.20
C GLY A 314 12.20 -6.31 23.09
N ALA A 315 11.93 -7.32 23.90
CA ALA A 315 10.64 -8.01 23.91
C ALA A 315 9.74 -7.51 25.04
N TYR A 316 8.45 -7.34 24.74
CA TYR A 316 7.43 -6.96 25.71
C TYR A 316 6.09 -7.60 25.33
N THR A 317 5.33 -8.04 26.33
CA THR A 317 4.01 -8.66 26.11
C THR A 317 2.92 -7.82 26.75
N VAL A 318 1.88 -7.55 25.95
CA VAL A 318 0.68 -6.82 26.39
C VAL A 318 -0.46 -7.81 26.51
N ASP A 319 -1.02 -7.95 27.69
CA ASP A 319 -2.24 -8.76 27.89
C ASP A 319 -3.48 -7.97 27.50
N ILE A 320 -4.27 -8.53 26.60
CA ILE A 320 -5.55 -7.99 26.15
C ILE A 320 -6.72 -8.95 26.41
N ALA A 321 -6.45 -10.05 27.15
CA ALA A 321 -7.49 -10.99 27.52
C ALA A 321 -8.61 -10.26 28.28
N ASP A 322 -9.86 -10.71 28.06
CA ASP A 322 -11.07 -10.16 28.67
C ASP A 322 -11.43 -8.71 28.27
N ARG A 323 -10.68 -8.10 27.34
CA ARG A 323 -11.11 -6.84 26.74
C ARG A 323 -12.08 -7.12 25.58
N THR A 324 -13.24 -6.52 25.64
CA THR A 324 -14.24 -6.61 24.58
C THR A 324 -14.15 -5.44 23.60
N ASP A 325 -13.64 -4.30 24.09
CA ASP A 325 -13.42 -3.08 23.33
C ASP A 325 -12.38 -2.20 24.01
N GLY A 326 -12.03 -1.09 23.40
CA GLY A 326 -11.21 -0.04 24.02
C GLY A 326 -9.91 0.22 23.32
N GLN A 327 -9.10 1.07 23.96
CA GLN A 327 -7.79 1.49 23.49
C GLN A 327 -6.71 1.16 24.52
N ILE A 328 -5.56 0.72 24.03
CA ILE A 328 -4.34 0.56 24.81
C ILE A 328 -3.30 1.48 24.21
N ARG A 329 -2.71 2.33 25.03
CA ARG A 329 -1.62 3.20 24.62
C ARG A 329 -0.31 2.58 25.08
N LEU A 330 0.59 2.31 24.13
CA LEU A 330 1.95 1.86 24.40
C LEU A 330 2.91 3.00 24.05
N VAL A 331 3.78 3.36 24.97
CA VAL A 331 4.83 4.36 24.79
C VAL A 331 6.16 3.63 24.72
N LEU A 332 6.74 3.59 23.53
CA LEU A 332 8.01 2.90 23.26
C LEU A 332 9.14 3.92 23.28
N GLN A 333 10.23 3.62 23.97
CA GLN A 333 11.40 4.48 24.03
C GLN A 333 12.68 3.65 23.93
N ALA A 334 13.72 4.26 23.37
CA ALA A 334 15.07 3.70 23.35
C ALA A 334 16.03 4.70 24.00
N GLY A 335 16.97 4.21 24.80
CA GLY A 335 17.96 5.01 25.48
C GLY A 335 19.27 4.25 25.76
N ASP A 336 20.27 4.94 26.27
CA ASP A 336 21.56 4.35 26.68
C ASP A 336 21.59 3.92 28.16
N GLY A 337 20.46 4.03 28.84
CA GLY A 337 20.32 3.71 30.27
C GLY A 337 20.77 4.84 31.19
N THR A 338 21.34 5.93 30.69
CA THR A 338 21.79 7.07 31.51
C THR A 338 20.86 8.27 31.46
N LEU A 339 20.05 8.37 30.40
CA LEU A 339 19.11 9.46 30.16
C LEU A 339 17.77 8.92 29.65
N SER A 340 16.67 9.52 30.09
CA SER A 340 15.36 9.27 29.49
C SER A 340 15.35 9.85 28.06
N SER A 341 15.12 9.02 27.04
CA SER A 341 14.98 9.51 25.69
C SER A 341 13.71 10.37 25.55
N PRO A 342 13.80 11.56 24.97
CA PRO A 342 12.63 12.40 24.72
C PRO A 342 11.78 11.88 23.53
N TYR A 343 12.25 10.86 22.83
CA TYR A 343 11.53 10.29 21.69
C TYR A 343 10.56 9.20 22.15
N GLU A 344 9.30 9.58 22.24
CA GLU A 344 8.21 8.67 22.58
C GLU A 344 7.49 8.24 21.32
N TYR A 345 7.56 6.94 20.99
CA TYR A 345 6.79 6.33 19.93
C TYR A 345 5.50 5.80 20.54
N VAL A 346 4.40 6.45 20.24
CA VAL A 346 3.09 6.07 20.75
C VAL A 346 2.42 5.11 19.79
N VAL A 347 2.13 3.91 20.26
CA VAL A 347 1.34 2.91 19.52
C VAL A 347 -0.02 2.80 20.19
N THR A 348 -1.06 3.24 19.49
CA THR A 348 -2.45 3.08 19.95
C THR A 348 -3.01 1.78 19.40
N VAL A 349 -3.30 0.85 20.28
CA VAL A 349 -3.94 -0.42 19.96
C VAL A 349 -5.44 -0.29 20.20
N TYR A 350 -6.22 -0.44 19.14
CA TYR A 350 -7.68 -0.53 19.22
C TYR A 350 -8.08 -2.00 19.32
N VAL A 351 -8.78 -2.37 20.40
CA VAL A 351 -9.34 -3.71 20.55
C VAL A 351 -10.77 -3.69 20.01
N ASP A 352 -10.96 -4.41 18.92
CA ASP A 352 -12.22 -4.41 18.18
C ASP A 352 -13.12 -5.57 18.64
N GLU A 353 -14.38 -5.27 18.97
CA GLU A 353 -15.38 -6.29 19.28
C GLU A 353 -15.62 -7.16 18.04
N ILE A 354 -15.57 -8.48 18.24
CA ILE A 354 -15.74 -9.47 17.17
C ILE A 354 -17.14 -10.06 17.20
N CYS A 355 -17.74 -10.11 16.01
CA CYS A 355 -18.95 -10.85 15.73
C CYS A 355 -18.63 -12.11 14.93
N TYR A 356 -19.35 -13.18 15.20
CA TYR A 356 -19.22 -14.46 14.54
C TYR A 356 -20.32 -14.60 13.50
N VAL A 357 -19.95 -14.65 12.21
CA VAL A 357 -20.89 -14.74 11.10
C VAL A 357 -20.72 -16.07 10.37
N SER A 358 -21.75 -16.90 10.37
CA SER A 358 -21.81 -18.12 9.58
C SER A 358 -22.71 -17.90 8.37
N VAL A 359 -22.35 -18.47 7.21
CA VAL A 359 -23.14 -18.37 5.98
C VAL A 359 -23.45 -19.78 5.48
N HIS A 360 -24.71 -20.14 5.49
CA HIS A 360 -25.19 -21.37 4.88
C HIS A 360 -25.74 -21.07 3.50
N THR A 361 -25.32 -21.84 2.53
CA THR A 361 -25.66 -21.61 1.12
C THR A 361 -26.48 -22.74 0.52
N GLU A 362 -27.29 -22.42 -0.45
CA GLU A 362 -27.87 -23.37 -1.37
C GLU A 362 -27.55 -22.95 -2.81
N PRO A 363 -26.73 -23.74 -3.56
CA PRO A 363 -26.21 -25.08 -3.20
C PRO A 363 -25.19 -25.01 -2.05
N ALA A 364 -25.06 -26.13 -1.32
CA ALA A 364 -24.24 -26.22 -0.10
C ALA A 364 -22.71 -26.10 -0.39
N ASP A 365 -22.30 -26.35 -1.61
CA ASP A 365 -20.92 -26.24 -2.08
C ASP A 365 -20.58 -24.86 -2.65
N ALA A 366 -21.47 -23.88 -2.54
CA ALA A 366 -21.15 -22.52 -2.97
C ALA A 366 -20.02 -21.92 -2.14
N VAL A 367 -19.09 -21.26 -2.82
CA VAL A 367 -17.96 -20.59 -2.19
C VAL A 367 -18.39 -19.23 -1.69
N VAL A 368 -18.15 -18.99 -0.41
CA VAL A 368 -18.39 -17.69 0.25
C VAL A 368 -17.04 -17.01 0.45
N SER A 369 -16.86 -15.84 -0.14
CA SER A 369 -15.68 -14.99 0.06
C SER A 369 -16.12 -13.67 0.67
N ILE A 370 -15.52 -13.30 1.79
CA ILE A 370 -15.73 -12.02 2.48
C ILE A 370 -14.41 -11.24 2.46
N TYR A 371 -14.49 -9.94 2.17
CA TYR A 371 -13.36 -9.04 2.09
C TYR A 371 -13.60 -7.82 2.97
N ASP A 372 -12.54 -7.34 3.62
CA ASP A 372 -12.56 -6.09 4.36
C ASP A 372 -12.57 -4.84 3.45
N ALA A 373 -12.43 -3.66 4.04
CA ALA A 373 -12.39 -2.38 3.32
C ALA A 373 -11.17 -2.25 2.40
N ASP A 374 -10.04 -2.88 2.77
CA ASP A 374 -8.79 -2.90 2.01
C ASP A 374 -8.77 -4.01 0.95
N LYS A 375 -9.89 -4.72 0.74
CA LYS A 375 -10.04 -5.84 -0.18
C LYS A 375 -9.23 -7.08 0.18
N VAL A 376 -8.81 -7.19 1.44
CA VAL A 376 -8.17 -8.40 1.96
C VAL A 376 -9.24 -9.44 2.25
N LYS A 377 -9.04 -10.66 1.76
CA LYS A 377 -9.93 -11.78 2.00
C LYS A 377 -9.82 -12.25 3.45
N ILE A 378 -10.97 -12.48 4.08
CA ILE A 378 -11.07 -13.06 5.41
C ILE A 378 -11.41 -14.53 5.27
N ASP A 379 -10.53 -15.39 5.80
CA ASP A 379 -10.75 -16.83 5.78
C ASP A 379 -11.57 -17.26 7.00
N PRO A 380 -12.60 -18.11 6.82
CA PRO A 380 -13.42 -18.59 7.93
C PRO A 380 -12.66 -19.62 8.77
N LYS A 381 -12.91 -19.63 10.07
CA LYS A 381 -12.46 -20.67 10.99
C LYS A 381 -13.62 -21.64 11.27
N ASN A 382 -13.47 -22.89 10.89
CA ASN A 382 -14.52 -23.90 11.04
C ASN A 382 -15.88 -23.45 10.44
N GLY A 383 -15.85 -22.80 9.28
CA GLY A 383 -17.07 -22.32 8.59
C GLY A 383 -17.67 -21.03 9.16
N THR A 384 -16.99 -20.36 10.11
CA THR A 384 -17.46 -19.13 10.74
C THR A 384 -16.44 -18.01 10.52
N PHE A 385 -16.91 -16.84 10.11
CA PHE A 385 -16.10 -15.65 9.93
C PHE A 385 -16.03 -14.83 11.22
N GLU A 386 -14.83 -14.46 11.66
CA GLU A 386 -14.59 -13.51 12.74
C GLU A 386 -14.54 -12.10 12.13
N LEU A 387 -15.55 -11.29 12.35
CA LEU A 387 -15.70 -9.98 11.73
C LEU A 387 -15.83 -8.88 12.80
N ILE A 388 -15.21 -7.72 12.54
CA ILE A 388 -15.25 -6.58 13.46
C ILE A 388 -16.65 -5.98 13.47
N LYS A 389 -17.22 -5.81 14.67
CA LYS A 389 -18.52 -5.17 14.86
C LYS A 389 -18.51 -3.72 14.35
N GLY A 390 -19.53 -3.38 13.60
CA GLY A 390 -19.66 -2.05 13.03
C GLY A 390 -18.87 -1.81 11.75
N ALA A 391 -17.95 -2.71 11.37
CA ALA A 391 -17.20 -2.60 10.11
C ALA A 391 -18.04 -3.02 8.90
N ALA A 392 -17.68 -2.49 7.74
CA ALA A 392 -18.29 -2.81 6.46
C ALA A 392 -17.43 -3.83 5.70
N TYR A 393 -18.07 -4.83 5.15
CA TYR A 393 -17.45 -5.90 4.37
C TYR A 393 -18.12 -6.03 3.02
N SER A 394 -17.35 -6.45 2.02
CA SER A 394 -17.90 -6.91 0.75
C SER A 394 -17.89 -8.43 0.70
N TYR A 395 -18.82 -9.02 -0.01
CA TYR A 395 -18.90 -10.46 -0.17
C TYR A 395 -19.18 -10.86 -1.60
N THR A 396 -18.78 -12.06 -1.94
CA THR A 396 -19.16 -12.80 -3.15
C THR A 396 -19.52 -14.22 -2.78
N ILE A 397 -20.63 -14.72 -3.32
CA ILE A 397 -21.05 -16.11 -3.18
C ILE A 397 -21.24 -16.65 -4.58
N SER A 398 -20.57 -17.76 -4.91
CA SER A 398 -20.56 -18.32 -6.25
C SER A 398 -20.55 -19.85 -6.21
N ALA A 399 -21.25 -20.45 -7.13
CA ALA A 399 -21.22 -21.90 -7.39
C ALA A 399 -21.31 -22.16 -8.90
N PRO A 400 -20.66 -23.21 -9.44
CA PRO A 400 -20.81 -23.57 -10.84
C PRO A 400 -22.29 -23.84 -11.21
N GLY A 401 -22.73 -23.26 -12.32
CA GLY A 401 -24.13 -23.39 -12.78
C GLY A 401 -25.14 -22.50 -12.07
N TYR A 402 -24.69 -21.56 -11.22
CA TYR A 402 -25.54 -20.59 -10.52
C TYR A 402 -25.07 -19.17 -10.78
N GLN A 403 -25.99 -18.21 -10.68
CA GLN A 403 -25.67 -16.79 -10.77
C GLN A 403 -24.94 -16.37 -9.48
N SER A 404 -23.75 -15.81 -9.64
CA SER A 404 -22.99 -15.28 -8.51
C SER A 404 -23.72 -14.12 -7.85
N GLN A 405 -23.67 -14.06 -6.53
CA GLN A 405 -24.23 -12.97 -5.75
C GLN A 405 -23.08 -12.20 -5.07
N SER A 406 -23.08 -10.89 -5.22
CA SER A 406 -22.14 -10.02 -4.53
C SER A 406 -22.84 -8.84 -3.89
N GLY A 407 -22.19 -8.24 -2.89
CA GLY A 407 -22.74 -7.08 -2.22
C GLY A 407 -21.86 -6.60 -1.08
N THR A 408 -22.39 -5.66 -0.31
CA THR A 408 -21.75 -5.15 0.91
C THR A 408 -22.70 -5.29 2.09
N PHE A 409 -22.16 -5.49 3.28
CA PHE A 409 -22.92 -5.51 4.51
C PHE A 409 -22.11 -4.91 5.66
N LYS A 410 -22.79 -4.43 6.68
CA LYS A 410 -22.22 -3.94 7.92
C LYS A 410 -22.56 -4.91 9.03
N VAL A 411 -21.55 -5.39 9.75
CA VAL A 411 -21.74 -6.32 10.85
C VAL A 411 -22.31 -5.57 12.06
N LYS A 412 -23.42 -6.07 12.60
CA LYS A 412 -24.03 -5.49 13.82
C LYS A 412 -23.88 -6.44 15.00
N ASP A 413 -24.17 -7.70 14.80
CA ASP A 413 -24.14 -8.75 15.81
C ASP A 413 -23.73 -10.08 15.17
N SER A 414 -23.40 -11.08 15.99
CA SER A 414 -23.18 -12.45 15.53
C SER A 414 -24.46 -13.02 14.94
N GLU A 415 -24.38 -13.59 13.74
CA GLU A 415 -25.55 -14.10 13.02
C GLU A 415 -25.22 -15.29 12.12
N THR A 416 -26.26 -16.03 11.77
CA THR A 416 -26.22 -17.06 10.72
C THR A 416 -27.05 -16.58 9.54
N LYS A 417 -26.43 -16.45 8.35
CA LYS A 417 -27.12 -16.07 7.11
C LYS A 417 -27.48 -17.33 6.30
N GLN A 418 -28.66 -17.35 5.74
CA GLN A 418 -29.10 -18.35 4.75
C GLN A 418 -29.18 -17.67 3.39
N ILE A 419 -28.42 -18.18 2.41
CA ILE A 419 -28.35 -17.61 1.06
C ILE A 419 -28.63 -18.70 0.04
N THR A 420 -29.64 -18.48 -0.79
CA THR A 420 -29.98 -19.36 -1.92
C THR A 420 -29.58 -18.67 -3.22
N LEU A 421 -28.67 -19.26 -3.98
CA LEU A 421 -28.28 -18.75 -5.29
C LEU A 421 -29.34 -19.12 -6.34
N LYS A 422 -29.58 -18.22 -7.28
CA LYS A 422 -30.41 -18.50 -8.44
C LYS A 422 -29.63 -19.44 -9.37
N LYS A 423 -30.30 -20.49 -9.85
CA LYS A 423 -29.72 -21.34 -10.88
C LYS A 423 -29.43 -20.49 -12.11
N GLY A 424 -28.21 -20.60 -12.64
CA GLY A 424 -27.82 -19.98 -13.89
C GLY A 424 -28.65 -20.55 -15.05
N SER A 425 -28.72 -19.83 -16.15
CA SER A 425 -29.22 -20.39 -17.39
C SER A 425 -28.28 -21.51 -17.82
N ASP A 426 -28.81 -22.63 -18.29
CA ASP A 426 -28.02 -23.75 -18.81
C ASP A 426 -27.34 -23.31 -20.12
N SER A 427 -26.25 -22.55 -19.99
CA SER A 427 -25.42 -22.11 -21.10
C SER A 427 -24.26 -23.08 -21.34
N GLN A 428 -24.57 -24.40 -21.41
CA GLN A 428 -23.58 -25.31 -21.94
C GLN A 428 -23.30 -24.89 -23.38
N GLN A 429 -22.13 -24.29 -23.57
CA GLN A 429 -21.68 -23.92 -24.88
C GLN A 429 -21.35 -25.19 -25.69
N GLU A 430 -21.58 -25.13 -26.99
CA GLU A 430 -21.19 -26.23 -27.88
C GLU A 430 -19.69 -26.50 -27.76
N GLN A 431 -19.37 -27.73 -27.40
CA GLN A 431 -17.96 -28.13 -27.27
C GLN A 431 -17.34 -28.29 -28.65
N LEU A 432 -16.21 -27.63 -28.87
CA LEU A 432 -15.39 -27.72 -30.06
C LEU A 432 -14.13 -28.55 -29.77
N ASN A 433 -13.56 -29.18 -30.81
CA ASN A 433 -12.29 -29.87 -30.64
C ASN A 433 -11.13 -28.87 -30.66
N ALA A 434 -10.34 -28.82 -29.59
CA ALA A 434 -9.16 -27.97 -29.50
C ALA A 434 -7.89 -28.82 -29.50
N GLU A 435 -7.19 -28.81 -30.61
CA GLU A 435 -5.89 -29.50 -30.74
C GLU A 435 -4.82 -28.82 -29.85
N TRP A 436 -4.90 -27.49 -29.72
CA TRP A 436 -4.03 -26.69 -28.84
C TRP A 436 -4.81 -25.52 -28.28
N GLY A 437 -5.52 -25.74 -27.17
CA GLY A 437 -6.50 -24.80 -26.63
C GLY A 437 -5.96 -23.75 -25.65
N SER A 438 -4.69 -23.85 -25.21
CA SER A 438 -4.16 -22.97 -24.17
C SER A 438 -2.72 -22.54 -24.44
N TYR A 439 -2.16 -21.72 -23.56
CA TYR A 439 -0.74 -21.34 -23.61
C TYR A 439 0.16 -22.58 -23.51
N TRP A 440 -0.13 -23.45 -22.56
CA TRP A 440 0.46 -24.76 -22.42
C TRP A 440 -0.42 -25.81 -23.11
N LYS A 441 0.16 -26.70 -23.87
CA LYS A 441 -0.64 -27.73 -24.56
C LYS A 441 -1.30 -28.69 -23.58
N THR A 442 -0.57 -29.04 -22.51
CA THR A 442 -1.01 -29.99 -21.50
C THR A 442 -1.42 -29.31 -20.20
N GLU A 443 -2.21 -30.01 -19.38
CA GLU A 443 -2.62 -29.55 -18.06
C GLU A 443 -1.46 -29.41 -17.07
N ASP A 444 -0.35 -30.11 -17.29
CA ASP A 444 0.87 -30.07 -16.49
C ASP A 444 1.77 -28.87 -16.82
N ASN A 445 1.27 -27.93 -17.64
CA ASN A 445 2.03 -26.80 -18.17
C ASN A 445 3.26 -27.22 -18.98
N GLN A 446 3.16 -28.33 -19.72
CA GLN A 446 4.18 -28.86 -20.60
C GLN A 446 3.78 -28.65 -22.07
N ASN A 447 4.69 -28.14 -22.89
CA ASN A 447 4.49 -27.97 -24.33
C ASN A 447 5.02 -29.20 -25.09
N ILE A 448 4.57 -30.40 -24.73
CA ILE A 448 5.02 -31.65 -25.35
C ILE A 448 3.99 -32.13 -26.35
N LEU A 449 4.42 -32.38 -27.57
CA LEU A 449 3.65 -32.98 -28.64
C LEU A 449 4.41 -34.17 -29.23
N GLU A 450 3.81 -35.33 -29.15
CA GLU A 450 4.29 -36.47 -29.90
C GLU A 450 3.77 -36.39 -31.34
N ALA A 451 4.62 -35.95 -32.24
CA ALA A 451 4.30 -35.84 -33.66
C ALA A 451 5.51 -36.26 -34.50
N GLN A 452 5.24 -36.82 -35.69
CA GLN A 452 6.31 -36.94 -36.65
C GLN A 452 6.77 -35.56 -37.10
N THR A 453 8.03 -35.28 -36.85
CA THR A 453 8.70 -34.09 -37.31
C THR A 453 9.47 -34.39 -38.60
N PRO A 454 9.54 -33.49 -39.58
CA PRO A 454 10.37 -33.71 -40.75
C PRO A 454 11.84 -33.83 -40.37
N GLU A 455 12.53 -34.80 -40.91
CA GLU A 455 13.98 -35.02 -40.71
C GLU A 455 14.82 -33.87 -41.30
N SER A 456 14.23 -33.09 -42.23
CA SER A 456 14.89 -31.98 -42.91
C SER A 456 13.86 -30.91 -43.36
N LEU A 457 14.29 -29.66 -43.33
CA LEU A 457 13.51 -28.56 -43.95
C LEU A 457 13.69 -28.49 -45.46
N SER A 458 14.45 -29.39 -46.07
CA SER A 458 14.59 -29.44 -47.52
C SER A 458 13.25 -29.88 -48.15
N GLY A 459 12.65 -28.99 -48.94
CA GLY A 459 11.30 -29.18 -49.51
C GLY A 459 10.17 -28.62 -48.62
N ALA A 460 10.48 -27.94 -47.52
CA ALA A 460 9.48 -27.19 -46.79
C ALA A 460 8.95 -26.01 -47.63
N GLU A 461 7.63 -25.88 -47.68
CA GLU A 461 6.95 -24.80 -48.40
C GLU A 461 6.14 -23.94 -47.43
N VAL A 462 6.19 -22.62 -47.65
CA VAL A 462 5.30 -21.69 -46.93
C VAL A 462 3.90 -21.83 -47.52
N LYS A 463 2.98 -22.45 -46.81
CA LYS A 463 1.60 -22.63 -47.24
C LYS A 463 0.86 -21.28 -47.41
N TRP A 464 1.04 -20.41 -46.40
CA TRP A 464 0.50 -19.08 -46.43
C TRP A 464 1.28 -18.16 -45.47
N LYS A 465 1.15 -16.87 -45.68
CA LYS A 465 1.74 -15.81 -44.87
C LYS A 465 0.72 -14.69 -44.69
N LYS A 466 0.47 -14.29 -43.45
CA LYS A 466 -0.43 -13.17 -43.15
C LYS A 466 0.35 -12.06 -42.47
N GLN A 467 0.18 -10.85 -43.00
CA GLN A 467 0.76 -9.65 -42.38
C GLN A 467 -0.29 -8.92 -41.57
N TYR A 468 0.07 -8.53 -40.36
CA TYR A 468 -0.74 -7.70 -39.48
C TYR A 468 -0.01 -6.40 -39.22
N GLY A 469 -0.66 -5.24 -39.56
CA GLY A 469 -0.11 -3.91 -39.34
C GLY A 469 1.12 -3.57 -40.17
N THR A 470 1.72 -2.43 -39.92
CA THR A 470 2.96 -1.94 -40.52
C THR A 470 4.09 -1.95 -39.54
N TYR A 471 5.34 -2.06 -40.03
CA TYR A 471 6.54 -1.99 -39.22
C TYR A 471 6.58 -0.68 -38.40
N GLY A 472 6.82 -0.78 -37.09
CA GLY A 472 6.86 0.37 -36.17
C GLY A 472 5.54 0.64 -35.41
N ASP A 473 4.45 -0.06 -35.72
CA ASP A 473 3.22 0.03 -34.92
C ASP A 473 3.27 -0.94 -33.73
N TYR A 474 3.98 -0.55 -32.67
CA TYR A 474 4.08 -1.31 -31.41
C TYR A 474 2.77 -1.34 -30.62
N THR A 475 1.73 -0.63 -31.08
CA THR A 475 0.44 -0.56 -30.35
C THR A 475 -0.49 -1.72 -30.68
N ASN A 476 -0.18 -2.52 -31.72
CA ASN A 476 -1.01 -3.60 -32.24
C ASN A 476 -0.25 -4.93 -32.22
N SER A 477 0.20 -5.36 -31.03
CA SER A 477 0.81 -6.68 -30.88
C SER A 477 -0.18 -7.78 -31.25
N ILE A 478 0.33 -8.80 -31.93
CA ILE A 478 -0.40 -10.03 -32.22
C ILE A 478 -0.10 -11.07 -31.16
N SER A 479 -1.10 -11.82 -30.72
CA SER A 479 -0.89 -12.99 -29.87
C SER A 479 -0.46 -14.20 -30.65
N ASP A 480 0.17 -15.16 -30.00
CA ASP A 480 0.22 -16.52 -30.47
C ASP A 480 -1.20 -17.07 -30.60
N GLY A 481 -1.42 -17.93 -31.58
CA GLY A 481 -2.71 -18.55 -31.82
C GLY A 481 -2.92 -19.81 -30.98
N ILE A 482 -4.18 -20.15 -30.75
CA ILE A 482 -4.63 -21.47 -30.33
C ILE A 482 -5.33 -22.16 -31.50
N LEU A 483 -5.35 -23.49 -31.47
CA LEU A 483 -5.96 -24.31 -32.52
C LEU A 483 -7.27 -24.89 -32.02
N VAL A 484 -8.39 -24.42 -32.62
CA VAL A 484 -9.74 -24.85 -32.31
C VAL A 484 -10.43 -25.22 -33.60
N GLU A 485 -10.80 -26.49 -33.76
CA GLU A 485 -11.30 -27.07 -35.02
C GLU A 485 -10.34 -26.78 -36.18
N GLN A 486 -10.88 -26.24 -37.30
CA GLN A 486 -10.09 -25.80 -38.45
C GLN A 486 -9.54 -24.38 -38.34
N TYR A 487 -9.66 -23.74 -37.16
CA TYR A 487 -9.32 -22.35 -36.99
C TYR A 487 -8.07 -22.14 -36.16
N ILE A 488 -7.28 -21.13 -36.52
CA ILE A 488 -6.32 -20.49 -35.64
C ILE A 488 -7.06 -19.30 -34.99
N CYS A 489 -7.24 -19.34 -33.68
CA CYS A 489 -7.78 -18.24 -32.92
C CYS A 489 -6.65 -17.39 -32.37
N SER A 490 -6.57 -16.13 -32.76
CA SER A 490 -5.57 -15.16 -32.29
C SER A 490 -6.17 -13.76 -32.23
N PHE A 491 -5.51 -12.84 -31.54
CA PHE A 491 -5.93 -11.43 -31.52
C PHE A 491 -4.82 -10.52 -32.00
N GLN A 492 -5.23 -9.36 -32.54
CA GLN A 492 -4.37 -8.23 -32.85
C GLN A 492 -5.05 -6.93 -32.41
N GLY A 493 -4.37 -6.14 -31.60
CA GLY A 493 -4.92 -4.90 -31.08
C GLY A 493 -6.28 -5.13 -30.39
N GLN A 494 -7.34 -4.55 -30.94
CA GLN A 494 -8.72 -4.69 -30.41
C GLN A 494 -9.56 -5.76 -31.10
N TYR A 495 -9.00 -6.61 -31.93
CA TYR A 495 -9.76 -7.59 -32.69
C TYR A 495 -9.31 -9.01 -32.37
N LEU A 496 -10.28 -9.90 -32.15
CA LEU A 496 -10.12 -11.34 -32.06
C LEU A 496 -10.50 -11.93 -33.44
N TYR A 497 -9.71 -12.88 -33.92
CA TYR A 497 -9.82 -13.47 -35.25
C TYR A 497 -9.93 -14.99 -35.18
N TYR A 498 -10.77 -15.55 -36.07
CA TYR A 498 -10.64 -16.90 -36.54
C TYR A 498 -10.05 -16.87 -37.96
N LEU A 499 -8.91 -17.50 -38.14
CA LEU A 499 -8.25 -17.72 -39.40
C LEU A 499 -8.42 -19.19 -39.80
N ASP A 500 -8.74 -19.45 -41.06
CA ASP A 500 -8.65 -20.80 -41.57
C ASP A 500 -7.21 -21.31 -41.51
N ARG A 501 -6.98 -22.46 -40.87
CA ARG A 501 -5.61 -22.96 -40.58
C ARG A 501 -4.86 -23.34 -41.89
N ASN A 502 -5.56 -23.64 -42.98
CA ASN A 502 -4.96 -24.08 -44.24
C ASN A 502 -4.67 -22.92 -45.18
N THR A 503 -5.50 -21.87 -45.19
CA THR A 503 -5.39 -20.75 -46.13
C THR A 503 -4.90 -19.45 -45.47
N GLY A 504 -5.03 -19.31 -44.15
CA GLY A 504 -4.74 -18.06 -43.41
C GLY A 504 -5.79 -16.97 -43.65
N GLU A 505 -6.87 -17.27 -44.36
CA GLU A 505 -7.97 -16.31 -44.57
C GLU A 505 -8.72 -16.03 -43.26
N THR A 506 -9.17 -14.79 -43.12
CA THR A 506 -9.99 -14.41 -41.95
C THR A 506 -11.41 -14.92 -42.18
N VAL A 507 -11.81 -15.92 -41.44
CA VAL A 507 -13.17 -16.47 -41.45
C VAL A 507 -14.11 -15.58 -40.66
N LYS A 508 -13.63 -15.10 -39.50
CA LYS A 508 -14.39 -14.21 -38.62
C LYS A 508 -13.48 -13.28 -37.84
N SER A 509 -13.96 -12.09 -37.54
CA SER A 509 -13.32 -11.18 -36.60
C SER A 509 -14.36 -10.44 -35.79
N VAL A 510 -14.05 -10.19 -34.52
CA VAL A 510 -14.91 -9.42 -33.61
C VAL A 510 -14.09 -8.39 -32.87
N LYS A 511 -14.70 -7.24 -32.59
CA LYS A 511 -14.06 -6.19 -31.79
C LYS A 511 -14.21 -6.52 -30.30
N MET A 512 -13.09 -6.53 -29.59
CA MET A 512 -13.02 -6.74 -28.15
C MET A 512 -13.29 -5.42 -27.37
N ARG A 513 -13.60 -5.52 -26.09
CA ARG A 513 -13.82 -4.38 -25.18
C ARG A 513 -12.53 -3.69 -24.74
N GLY A 514 -11.38 -4.14 -25.21
CA GLY A 514 -10.06 -3.57 -24.97
C GLY A 514 -9.06 -4.11 -25.97
N LYS A 515 -7.81 -3.63 -25.90
CA LYS A 515 -6.70 -4.23 -26.63
C LYS A 515 -6.33 -5.55 -25.97
N GLY A 516 -6.02 -6.55 -26.78
CA GLY A 516 -5.47 -7.81 -26.28
C GLY A 516 -4.11 -7.60 -25.62
N ASN A 517 -3.84 -8.33 -24.55
CA ASN A 517 -2.53 -8.37 -23.92
C ASN A 517 -1.75 -9.58 -24.42
N SER A 518 -0.72 -9.36 -25.22
CA SER A 518 0.12 -10.41 -25.80
C SER A 518 1.37 -10.74 -25.01
N ALA A 519 1.62 -10.01 -23.92
CA ALA A 519 2.80 -10.24 -23.08
C ALA A 519 2.61 -11.49 -22.22
N PHE A 520 3.31 -12.59 -22.56
CA PHE A 520 3.27 -13.87 -21.85
C PHE A 520 1.89 -14.55 -21.77
N THR A 521 0.98 -14.16 -22.66
CA THR A 521 -0.39 -14.66 -22.68
C THR A 521 -0.86 -14.91 -24.11
N LYS A 522 -1.86 -15.75 -24.28
CA LYS A 522 -2.62 -15.96 -25.51
C LYS A 522 -4.07 -16.31 -25.19
N PRO A 523 -4.99 -16.38 -26.17
CA PRO A 523 -6.33 -16.89 -25.92
C PRO A 523 -6.30 -18.27 -25.28
N LEU A 524 -7.31 -18.57 -24.49
CA LEU A 524 -7.56 -19.88 -23.89
C LEU A 524 -8.92 -20.38 -24.36
N TYR A 525 -8.98 -21.60 -24.88
CA TYR A 525 -10.24 -22.29 -25.15
C TYR A 525 -10.54 -23.28 -24.01
N ALA A 526 -11.74 -23.23 -23.48
CA ALA A 526 -12.30 -24.26 -22.61
C ALA A 526 -13.84 -24.16 -22.59
N ASP A 527 -14.51 -25.28 -22.42
CA ASP A 527 -15.97 -25.39 -22.30
C ASP A 527 -16.77 -24.60 -23.35
N GLY A 528 -16.34 -24.69 -24.64
CA GLY A 528 -17.02 -23.98 -25.72
C GLY A 528 -16.84 -22.47 -25.69
N MET A 529 -15.91 -21.97 -24.91
CA MET A 529 -15.61 -20.54 -24.75
C MET A 529 -14.16 -20.20 -25.10
N ILE A 530 -13.93 -18.97 -25.53
CA ILE A 530 -12.61 -18.39 -25.74
C ILE A 530 -12.43 -17.27 -24.71
N PHE A 531 -11.41 -17.38 -23.86
CA PHE A 531 -11.04 -16.35 -22.89
C PHE A 531 -9.85 -15.57 -23.42
N VAL A 532 -9.96 -14.26 -23.45
CA VAL A 532 -8.93 -13.37 -24.00
C VAL A 532 -8.44 -12.41 -22.94
N PRO A 533 -7.13 -12.44 -22.61
CA PRO A 533 -6.54 -11.45 -21.71
C PRO A 533 -6.43 -10.10 -22.45
N LEU A 534 -6.92 -9.04 -21.80
CA LEU A 534 -6.85 -7.68 -22.31
C LEU A 534 -5.93 -6.82 -21.46
N VAL A 535 -5.48 -5.69 -22.00
CA VAL A 535 -4.75 -4.69 -21.22
C VAL A 535 -5.65 -4.05 -20.15
N ASN A 536 -5.02 -3.41 -19.15
CA ASN A 536 -5.70 -2.73 -18.02
C ASN A 536 -6.54 -3.67 -17.17
N GLY A 537 -5.99 -4.85 -16.86
CA GLY A 537 -6.56 -5.77 -15.88
C GLY A 537 -7.86 -6.45 -16.32
N ARG A 538 -8.08 -6.66 -17.61
CA ARG A 538 -9.32 -7.21 -18.11
C ARG A 538 -9.16 -8.60 -18.70
N ILE A 539 -10.23 -9.39 -18.61
CA ILE A 539 -10.40 -10.66 -19.31
C ILE A 539 -11.79 -10.64 -19.94
N GLN A 540 -11.89 -11.00 -21.23
CA GLN A 540 -13.15 -11.09 -21.95
C GLN A 540 -13.38 -12.52 -22.41
N ALA A 541 -14.60 -13.03 -22.18
CA ALA A 541 -15.03 -14.33 -22.68
C ALA A 541 -15.90 -14.19 -23.93
N PHE A 542 -15.72 -15.12 -24.85
CA PHE A 542 -16.49 -15.23 -26.08
C PHE A 542 -17.00 -16.66 -26.25
N ARG A 543 -18.17 -16.83 -26.82
CA ARG A 543 -18.64 -18.13 -27.27
C ARG A 543 -17.77 -18.60 -28.43
N ALA A 544 -17.18 -19.77 -28.33
CA ALA A 544 -16.20 -20.25 -29.31
C ALA A 544 -16.83 -20.48 -30.70
N LYS A 545 -18.08 -20.95 -30.78
CA LYS A 545 -18.78 -21.23 -32.05
C LYS A 545 -18.84 -20.03 -32.98
N ASP A 546 -19.06 -18.83 -32.44
CA ASP A 546 -19.37 -17.64 -33.22
C ASP A 546 -18.74 -16.33 -32.73
N LEU A 547 -17.83 -16.42 -31.77
CA LEU A 547 -17.14 -15.28 -31.15
C LEU A 547 -18.11 -14.22 -30.59
N GLU A 548 -19.32 -14.60 -30.17
CA GLU A 548 -20.21 -13.69 -29.45
C GLU A 548 -19.65 -13.41 -28.07
N SER A 549 -19.61 -12.13 -27.68
CA SER A 549 -19.13 -11.72 -26.34
C SER A 549 -20.10 -12.19 -25.27
N LEU A 550 -19.60 -12.83 -24.23
CA LEU A 550 -20.37 -13.37 -23.12
C LEU A 550 -20.24 -12.45 -21.91
N TRP A 551 -19.04 -12.38 -21.29
CA TRP A 551 -18.80 -11.62 -20.10
C TRP A 551 -17.44 -10.92 -20.10
N LEU A 552 -17.27 -9.95 -19.21
CA LEU A 552 -16.07 -9.17 -18.98
C LEU A 552 -15.68 -9.19 -17.51
N TYR A 553 -14.43 -9.45 -17.21
CA TYR A 553 -13.84 -9.19 -15.90
C TYR A 553 -12.93 -7.98 -15.96
N THR A 554 -12.97 -7.13 -14.94
CA THR A 554 -12.03 -6.01 -14.76
C THR A 554 -11.45 -6.08 -13.36
N ASP A 555 -10.13 -6.20 -13.26
CA ASP A 555 -9.45 -6.23 -11.97
C ASP A 555 -9.50 -4.87 -11.26
N VAL A 556 -9.59 -4.90 -9.92
CA VAL A 556 -9.80 -3.70 -9.10
C VAL A 556 -8.62 -2.73 -9.11
N ILE A 557 -7.41 -3.23 -9.35
CA ILE A 557 -6.18 -2.42 -9.37
C ILE A 557 -5.84 -1.99 -10.80
N GLY A 558 -6.28 -2.74 -11.81
CA GLY A 558 -6.16 -2.38 -13.22
C GLY A 558 -4.83 -2.74 -13.87
N GLY A 559 -4.01 -3.56 -13.24
CA GLY A 559 -2.76 -4.08 -13.81
C GLY A 559 -3.00 -5.04 -14.96
N ASN A 560 -2.01 -5.22 -15.84
CA ASN A 560 -2.13 -6.19 -16.93
C ASN A 560 -2.13 -7.62 -16.42
N THR A 561 -2.88 -8.50 -17.09
CA THR A 561 -2.74 -9.95 -16.91
C THR A 561 -1.27 -10.34 -17.14
N ALA A 562 -0.67 -10.96 -16.17
CA ALA A 562 0.78 -11.21 -16.17
C ALA A 562 1.13 -12.71 -16.24
N THR A 563 0.11 -13.57 -16.10
CA THR A 563 0.24 -15.02 -16.22
C THR A 563 -0.56 -15.53 -17.42
N ALA A 564 -0.20 -16.71 -17.93
CA ALA A 564 -1.09 -17.45 -18.81
C ALA A 564 -2.40 -17.75 -18.07
N LEU A 565 -3.53 -17.66 -18.78
CA LEU A 565 -4.82 -18.06 -18.23
C LEU A 565 -4.83 -19.58 -17.99
N ARG A 566 -5.39 -19.99 -16.86
CA ARG A 566 -5.57 -21.41 -16.52
C ARG A 566 -7.04 -21.69 -16.29
N TYR A 567 -7.55 -22.70 -16.98
CA TYR A 567 -8.89 -23.23 -16.76
C TYR A 567 -8.82 -24.59 -16.06
N ASP A 568 -9.70 -24.85 -15.11
CA ASP A 568 -9.88 -26.14 -14.47
C ASP A 568 -11.31 -26.26 -13.93
N SER A 569 -12.05 -27.23 -14.47
CA SER A 569 -13.35 -27.67 -13.95
C SER A 569 -14.35 -26.52 -13.69
N GLY A 570 -14.51 -25.60 -14.64
CA GLY A 570 -15.43 -24.47 -14.55
C GLY A 570 -14.84 -23.22 -13.90
N TYR A 571 -13.60 -23.26 -13.47
CA TYR A 571 -12.90 -22.12 -12.87
C TYR A 571 -11.80 -21.59 -13.80
N LEU A 572 -11.71 -20.28 -13.90
CA LEU A 572 -10.65 -19.58 -14.62
C LEU A 572 -9.74 -18.84 -13.65
N TYR A 573 -8.44 -19.11 -13.73
CA TYR A 573 -7.42 -18.48 -12.88
C TYR A 573 -6.55 -17.54 -13.71
N ALA A 574 -6.26 -16.37 -13.14
CA ALA A 574 -5.40 -15.37 -13.76
C ALA A 574 -4.62 -14.57 -12.73
N GLY A 575 -3.32 -14.45 -12.92
CA GLY A 575 -2.45 -13.57 -12.12
C GLY A 575 -2.21 -12.25 -12.82
N PHE A 576 -2.17 -11.16 -12.04
CA PHE A 576 -1.95 -9.81 -12.52
C PHE A 576 -0.63 -9.23 -12.02
N ALA A 577 -0.05 -8.33 -12.79
CA ALA A 577 1.24 -7.70 -12.46
C ALA A 577 1.17 -6.78 -11.24
N ASP A 578 -0.01 -6.33 -10.87
CA ASP A 578 -0.30 -5.43 -9.76
C ASP A 578 -0.55 -6.12 -8.41
N GLY A 579 -0.54 -7.45 -8.39
CA GLY A 579 -0.57 -8.21 -7.16
C GLY A 579 -1.74 -9.15 -6.97
N ASN A 580 -2.77 -9.12 -7.81
CA ASN A 580 -3.89 -10.04 -7.67
C ASN A 580 -3.69 -11.35 -8.46
N LEU A 581 -3.96 -12.47 -7.82
CA LEU A 581 -4.32 -13.75 -8.44
C LEU A 581 -5.79 -13.96 -8.17
N VAL A 582 -6.58 -14.19 -9.22
CA VAL A 582 -8.03 -14.32 -9.13
C VAL A 582 -8.52 -15.68 -9.60
N CYS A 583 -9.63 -16.12 -9.04
CA CYS A 583 -10.45 -17.22 -9.53
C CYS A 583 -11.80 -16.67 -9.96
N LEU A 584 -12.20 -16.95 -11.20
CA LEU A 584 -13.48 -16.57 -11.77
C LEU A 584 -14.31 -17.83 -12.06
N ASN A 585 -15.64 -17.75 -11.90
CA ASN A 585 -16.54 -18.69 -12.54
C ASN A 585 -16.45 -18.48 -14.07
N ALA A 586 -16.01 -19.49 -14.81
CA ALA A 586 -15.81 -19.39 -16.25
C ALA A 586 -17.11 -19.32 -17.03
N ALA A 587 -18.22 -19.88 -16.48
CA ALA A 587 -19.50 -19.98 -17.16
C ALA A 587 -20.11 -18.60 -17.50
N ASP A 588 -20.94 -18.56 -18.55
CA ASP A 588 -21.86 -17.45 -18.79
C ASP A 588 -23.05 -17.58 -17.86
N GLU A 589 -23.07 -16.79 -16.79
CA GLU A 589 -24.06 -16.89 -15.71
C GLU A 589 -25.36 -16.18 -16.04
N ASN A 590 -25.37 -15.31 -17.06
CA ASN A 590 -26.54 -14.55 -17.47
C ASN A 590 -26.58 -14.41 -19.00
N VAL A 591 -27.12 -15.42 -19.69
CA VAL A 591 -27.18 -15.48 -21.16
C VAL A 591 -27.95 -14.32 -21.81
N ASP A 592 -28.81 -13.64 -21.06
CA ASP A 592 -29.58 -12.50 -21.53
C ASP A 592 -28.78 -11.19 -21.51
N GLN A 593 -27.62 -11.17 -20.86
CA GLN A 593 -26.79 -9.99 -20.69
C GLN A 593 -25.41 -10.19 -21.34
N LYS A 594 -25.20 -9.57 -22.48
CA LYS A 594 -23.85 -9.54 -23.10
C LYS A 594 -22.93 -8.63 -22.32
N ASP A 595 -21.64 -9.03 -22.27
CA ASP A 595 -20.59 -8.31 -21.53
C ASP A 595 -20.95 -8.11 -20.05
N GLU A 596 -21.56 -9.11 -19.42
CA GLU A 596 -21.80 -9.10 -18.00
C GLU A 596 -20.50 -8.89 -17.21
N ASP A 597 -20.53 -8.00 -16.22
CA ASP A 597 -19.36 -7.77 -15.35
C ASP A 597 -19.20 -8.94 -14.37
N LYS A 598 -18.09 -9.68 -14.51
CA LYS A 598 -17.75 -10.79 -13.62
C LYS A 598 -17.18 -10.31 -12.29
N THR A 599 -17.61 -10.97 -11.23
CA THR A 599 -17.02 -10.82 -9.89
C THR A 599 -16.18 -12.06 -9.59
N PRO A 600 -14.95 -11.92 -9.07
CA PRO A 600 -14.12 -13.07 -8.73
C PRO A 600 -14.70 -13.85 -7.55
N ILE A 601 -14.57 -15.16 -7.60
CA ILE A 601 -14.92 -16.06 -6.50
C ILE A 601 -14.00 -15.77 -5.32
N TRP A 602 -12.70 -15.63 -5.60
CA TRP A 602 -11.70 -15.24 -4.61
C TRP A 602 -10.51 -14.50 -5.26
N ARG A 603 -9.75 -13.79 -4.43
CA ARG A 603 -8.50 -13.12 -4.77
C ARG A 603 -7.43 -13.46 -3.76
N LYS A 604 -6.18 -13.60 -4.21
CA LYS A 604 -4.99 -13.68 -3.39
C LYS A 604 -4.04 -12.56 -3.80
N TYR A 605 -3.72 -11.68 -2.88
CA TYR A 605 -2.80 -10.57 -3.13
C TYR A 605 -1.35 -10.98 -2.81
N ASP A 606 -0.41 -10.56 -3.68
CA ASP A 606 1.03 -10.55 -3.45
C ASP A 606 1.57 -9.17 -3.77
N SER A 607 2.32 -8.55 -2.87
CA SER A 607 2.76 -7.15 -2.99
C SER A 607 3.64 -6.86 -4.20
N SER A 608 4.25 -7.88 -4.80
CA SER A 608 5.10 -7.78 -6.00
C SER A 608 4.47 -8.38 -7.25
N GLY A 609 3.24 -8.87 -7.13
CA GLY A 609 2.45 -9.42 -8.23
C GLY A 609 2.84 -10.81 -8.68
N TYR A 610 2.27 -11.21 -9.83
CA TYR A 610 2.42 -12.56 -10.38
C TYR A 610 3.03 -12.55 -11.80
N TYR A 611 3.90 -11.61 -12.08
CA TYR A 611 4.50 -11.44 -13.40
C TYR A 611 5.31 -12.67 -13.84
N ARG A 612 4.94 -13.28 -14.97
CA ARG A 612 5.47 -14.54 -15.53
C ARG A 612 5.20 -15.80 -14.72
N SER A 613 4.54 -15.71 -13.59
CA SER A 613 4.33 -16.85 -12.67
C SER A 613 3.03 -17.58 -13.03
N GLY A 614 3.00 -18.35 -14.10
CA GLY A 614 1.84 -19.17 -14.45
C GLY A 614 1.54 -20.20 -13.37
N VAL A 615 0.26 -20.37 -13.03
CA VAL A 615 -0.18 -21.27 -11.98
C VAL A 615 -0.29 -22.72 -12.49
N TYR A 616 -0.17 -23.68 -11.58
CA TYR A 616 -0.52 -25.07 -11.80
C TYR A 616 -1.70 -25.45 -10.90
N THR A 617 -2.64 -26.23 -11.43
CA THR A 617 -3.80 -26.76 -10.68
C THR A 617 -3.65 -28.28 -10.56
N GLY A 618 -3.52 -28.76 -9.32
CA GLY A 618 -3.63 -30.17 -8.97
C GLY A 618 -5.07 -30.57 -8.69
N GLU A 619 -5.28 -31.70 -8.05
CA GLU A 619 -6.61 -32.22 -7.72
C GLU A 619 -7.37 -31.28 -6.79
N THR A 620 -6.76 -30.89 -5.68
CA THR A 620 -7.39 -30.05 -4.63
C THR A 620 -6.81 -28.64 -4.62
N TYR A 621 -5.54 -28.50 -4.93
CA TYR A 621 -4.81 -27.25 -4.72
C TYR A 621 -4.39 -26.57 -6.02
N LEU A 622 -4.25 -25.27 -5.91
CA LEU A 622 -3.59 -24.41 -6.88
C LEU A 622 -2.24 -23.98 -6.31
N TYR A 623 -1.22 -24.07 -7.12
CA TYR A 623 0.14 -23.64 -6.78
C TYR A 623 0.48 -22.39 -7.57
N ALA A 624 0.96 -21.37 -6.89
CA ALA A 624 1.30 -20.10 -7.49
C ALA A 624 2.57 -19.53 -6.86
N CYS A 625 3.39 -18.89 -7.67
CA CYS A 625 4.58 -18.18 -7.20
C CYS A 625 4.31 -16.67 -7.24
N GLY A 626 4.36 -16.01 -6.08
CA GLY A 626 4.35 -14.57 -5.98
C GLY A 626 5.76 -13.99 -6.11
N ARG A 627 5.89 -12.85 -6.77
CA ARG A 627 7.19 -12.19 -6.97
C ARG A 627 7.75 -11.55 -5.69
N SER A 628 7.00 -11.52 -4.60
CA SER A 628 7.51 -11.24 -3.27
C SER A 628 8.46 -12.32 -2.73
N GLY A 629 8.66 -13.42 -3.48
CA GLY A 629 9.50 -14.54 -3.10
C GLY A 629 8.74 -15.62 -2.34
N SER A 630 7.49 -15.86 -2.67
CA SER A 630 6.66 -16.86 -2.00
C SER A 630 6.11 -17.89 -2.99
N LEU A 631 6.15 -19.17 -2.60
CA LEU A 631 5.35 -20.24 -3.21
C LEU A 631 4.11 -20.46 -2.35
N TYR A 632 2.94 -20.27 -2.95
CA TYR A 632 1.64 -20.47 -2.33
C TYR A 632 1.02 -21.81 -2.75
N CYS A 633 0.49 -22.55 -1.78
CA CYS A 633 -0.42 -23.66 -1.99
C CYS A 633 -1.81 -23.23 -1.50
N LEU A 634 -2.75 -23.07 -2.41
CA LEU A 634 -4.10 -22.57 -2.15
C LEU A 634 -5.13 -23.66 -2.41
N ASN A 635 -6.19 -23.73 -1.62
CA ASN A 635 -7.38 -24.47 -2.03
C ASN A 635 -7.91 -23.82 -3.32
N LYS A 636 -7.93 -24.56 -4.44
CA LYS A 636 -8.25 -23.98 -5.75
C LYS A 636 -9.67 -23.44 -5.86
N LYS A 637 -10.64 -23.97 -5.07
CA LYS A 637 -12.04 -23.51 -5.08
C LYS A 637 -12.23 -22.31 -4.17
N THR A 638 -11.70 -22.34 -2.94
CA THR A 638 -11.96 -21.30 -1.93
C THR A 638 -10.92 -20.19 -1.91
N GLY A 639 -9.73 -20.42 -2.46
CA GLY A 639 -8.59 -19.49 -2.37
C GLY A 639 -7.96 -19.40 -0.98
N GLU A 640 -8.36 -20.29 -0.06
CA GLU A 640 -7.75 -20.41 1.26
C GLU A 640 -6.28 -20.81 1.12
N THR A 641 -5.39 -20.10 1.82
CA THR A 641 -3.98 -20.39 1.84
C THR A 641 -3.70 -21.55 2.79
N VAL A 642 -3.36 -22.70 2.24
CA VAL A 642 -3.06 -23.91 3.02
C VAL A 642 -1.58 -23.94 3.45
N GLN A 643 -0.68 -23.50 2.57
CA GLN A 643 0.73 -23.41 2.86
C GLN A 643 1.36 -22.22 2.12
N THR A 644 2.27 -21.55 2.79
CA THR A 644 3.15 -20.53 2.18
C THR A 644 4.59 -20.90 2.47
N ILE A 645 5.40 -20.98 1.43
CA ILE A 645 6.84 -21.22 1.52
C ILE A 645 7.55 -19.94 1.10
N ALA A 646 8.25 -19.32 2.05
CA ALA A 646 9.12 -18.19 1.76
C ALA A 646 10.41 -18.69 1.11
N LEU A 647 10.71 -18.23 -0.08
CA LEU A 647 11.95 -18.55 -0.78
C LEU A 647 13.09 -17.73 -0.20
N SER A 648 14.29 -18.31 -0.13
CA SER A 648 15.46 -17.56 0.32
C SER A 648 15.79 -16.44 -0.66
N THR A 649 16.35 -15.35 -0.16
CA THR A 649 16.78 -14.20 -0.98
C THR A 649 17.84 -14.58 -2.01
N GLU A 650 18.60 -15.63 -1.77
CA GLU A 650 19.59 -16.17 -2.71
C GLU A 650 18.94 -16.66 -4.01
N LEU A 651 17.77 -17.27 -3.93
CA LEU A 651 17.05 -17.78 -5.10
C LEU A 651 16.54 -16.63 -6.01
N GLY A 652 16.28 -15.47 -5.44
CA GLY A 652 15.62 -14.37 -6.14
C GLY A 652 14.12 -14.60 -6.34
N ALA A 653 13.46 -13.68 -7.03
CA ALA A 653 12.03 -13.79 -7.31
C ALA A 653 11.76 -14.91 -8.33
N PRO A 654 10.62 -15.64 -8.20
CA PRO A 654 10.15 -16.56 -9.23
C PRO A 654 9.98 -15.86 -10.58
N SER A 655 10.45 -16.49 -11.65
CA SER A 655 10.53 -15.91 -13.00
C SER A 655 9.86 -16.71 -14.10
N SER A 656 9.25 -17.84 -13.75
CA SER A 656 8.57 -18.74 -14.70
C SER A 656 7.23 -19.25 -14.20
N ALA A 657 6.46 -19.85 -15.07
CA ALA A 657 5.32 -20.65 -14.66
C ALA A 657 5.76 -21.92 -13.89
N ILE A 658 4.82 -22.47 -13.13
CA ILE A 658 4.98 -23.77 -12.49
C ILE A 658 4.64 -24.86 -13.49
N SER A 659 5.55 -25.82 -13.71
CA SER A 659 5.29 -27.07 -14.42
C SER A 659 5.23 -28.23 -13.44
N TYR A 660 4.52 -29.29 -13.81
CA TYR A 660 4.39 -30.50 -13.01
C TYR A 660 4.87 -31.72 -13.78
N ALA A 661 5.60 -32.55 -13.12
CA ALA A 661 6.00 -33.88 -13.63
C ALA A 661 6.40 -34.80 -12.49
N SER A 662 6.10 -36.08 -12.63
CA SER A 662 6.56 -37.15 -11.74
C SER A 662 6.37 -36.88 -10.24
N GLY A 663 5.21 -36.29 -9.88
CA GLY A 663 4.89 -36.01 -8.48
C GLY A 663 5.52 -34.74 -7.91
N SER A 664 6.19 -33.92 -8.73
CA SER A 664 6.85 -32.70 -8.29
C SER A 664 6.43 -31.48 -9.11
N ILE A 665 6.42 -30.32 -8.49
CA ILE A 665 6.27 -29.01 -9.17
C ILE A 665 7.65 -28.39 -9.36
N TYR A 666 7.83 -27.73 -10.51
CA TYR A 666 9.10 -27.10 -10.91
C TYR A 666 8.86 -25.65 -11.33
N PHE A 667 9.76 -24.77 -10.96
CA PHE A 667 9.77 -23.36 -11.43
C PHE A 667 11.19 -22.79 -11.41
N SER A 668 11.40 -21.73 -12.16
CA SER A 668 12.68 -21.00 -12.25
C SER A 668 12.64 -19.69 -11.48
N THR A 669 13.83 -19.19 -11.14
CA THR A 669 13.99 -17.91 -10.43
C THR A 669 14.93 -16.95 -11.16
N GLU A 670 14.85 -15.66 -10.82
CA GLU A 670 15.64 -14.59 -11.44
C GLU A 670 17.15 -14.68 -11.20
N ASN A 671 17.57 -15.43 -10.16
CA ASN A 671 18.99 -15.63 -9.85
C ASN A 671 19.52 -16.96 -10.42
N GLY A 672 18.85 -17.49 -11.45
CA GLY A 672 19.35 -18.61 -12.23
C GLY A 672 19.14 -19.99 -11.61
N TYR A 673 18.23 -20.12 -10.67
CA TYR A 673 17.90 -21.41 -10.06
C TYR A 673 16.67 -22.03 -10.73
N VAL A 674 16.67 -23.36 -10.78
CA VAL A 674 15.47 -24.18 -10.91
C VAL A 674 15.19 -24.81 -9.56
N CYS A 675 13.96 -24.67 -9.09
CA CYS A 675 13.46 -25.24 -7.85
C CYS A 675 12.50 -26.38 -8.16
N ALA A 676 12.62 -27.47 -7.42
CA ALA A 676 11.73 -28.63 -7.47
C ALA A 676 11.19 -28.93 -6.07
N TYR A 677 9.88 -29.05 -5.96
CA TYR A 677 9.19 -29.44 -4.74
C TYR A 677 8.35 -30.68 -5.00
N PRO A 678 8.73 -31.85 -4.43
CA PRO A 678 7.86 -33.00 -4.44
C PRO A 678 6.51 -32.63 -3.76
N LEU A 679 5.46 -33.26 -4.24
CA LEU A 679 4.15 -33.15 -3.58
C LEU A 679 3.95 -34.37 -2.67
N THR A 680 3.53 -34.12 -1.43
CA THR A 680 3.12 -35.20 -0.50
C THR A 680 1.88 -35.93 -1.02
N GLU A 681 1.53 -37.07 -0.43
CA GLU A 681 0.30 -37.78 -0.76
C GLU A 681 -0.97 -36.91 -0.66
N ASN A 682 -0.95 -35.89 0.21
CA ASN A 682 -2.04 -34.91 0.35
C ASN A 682 -1.94 -33.74 -0.62
N GLY A 683 -0.96 -33.71 -1.52
CA GLY A 683 -0.76 -32.66 -2.50
C GLY A 683 -0.10 -31.39 -1.95
N LEU A 684 0.50 -31.41 -0.76
CA LEU A 684 1.23 -30.25 -0.22
C LEU A 684 2.69 -30.26 -0.71
N PRO A 685 3.29 -29.12 -1.04
CA PRO A 685 4.72 -29.05 -1.33
C PRO A 685 5.56 -29.49 -0.15
N ASP A 686 6.41 -30.50 -0.38
CA ASP A 686 7.34 -31.05 0.62
C ASP A 686 8.60 -30.18 0.68
N THR A 687 8.79 -29.50 1.80
CA THR A 687 9.93 -28.61 2.02
C THR A 687 11.19 -29.36 2.47
N GLU A 688 11.04 -30.58 3.03
CA GLU A 688 12.17 -31.36 3.52
C GLU A 688 12.94 -32.00 2.37
N HIS A 689 12.24 -32.36 1.28
CA HIS A 689 12.82 -32.99 0.09
C HIS A 689 12.90 -32.01 -1.10
N ALA A 690 12.69 -30.70 -0.86
CA ALA A 690 12.84 -29.70 -1.90
C ALA A 690 14.28 -29.65 -2.44
N GLN A 691 14.40 -29.52 -3.74
CA GLN A 691 15.69 -29.45 -4.43
C GLN A 691 15.81 -28.15 -5.22
N GLN A 692 17.03 -27.69 -5.36
CA GLN A 692 17.35 -26.52 -6.14
C GLN A 692 18.70 -26.67 -6.82
N ILE A 693 18.78 -26.18 -8.06
CA ILE A 693 20.03 -26.16 -8.82
C ILE A 693 20.21 -24.80 -9.48
N ARG A 694 21.38 -24.22 -9.30
CA ARG A 694 21.78 -23.02 -10.03
C ARG A 694 22.40 -23.41 -11.36
N LEU A 695 21.87 -22.86 -12.47
CA LEU A 695 22.32 -23.17 -13.82
C LEU A 695 23.05 -22.01 -14.48
N ASP A 696 22.70 -20.75 -14.13
CA ASP A 696 23.27 -19.55 -14.73
C ASP A 696 23.02 -18.31 -13.83
N ASP A 697 23.18 -17.11 -14.39
CA ASP A 697 22.87 -15.87 -13.67
C ASP A 697 21.37 -15.54 -13.66
N THR A 698 20.63 -15.98 -14.68
CA THR A 698 19.16 -15.79 -14.73
C THR A 698 18.46 -16.84 -15.59
N ILE A 699 17.26 -17.18 -15.20
CA ILE A 699 16.34 -18.06 -15.94
C ILE A 699 14.98 -17.36 -16.02
N CYS A 700 14.38 -17.30 -17.21
CA CYS A 700 13.03 -16.76 -17.42
C CYS A 700 12.10 -17.79 -18.07
N GLY A 701 12.60 -18.94 -18.48
CA GLY A 701 11.85 -20.02 -19.10
C GLY A 701 11.21 -20.94 -18.07
N THR A 702 10.03 -21.45 -18.37
CA THR A 702 9.41 -22.52 -17.59
C THR A 702 10.17 -23.83 -17.82
N PRO A 703 10.58 -24.54 -16.76
CA PRO A 703 11.22 -25.85 -16.91
C PRO A 703 10.29 -26.83 -17.63
N LEU A 704 10.80 -27.47 -18.68
CA LEU A 704 10.15 -28.57 -19.37
C LEU A 704 10.76 -29.90 -18.90
N ILE A 705 9.93 -30.82 -18.49
CA ILE A 705 10.39 -32.14 -18.03
C ILE A 705 9.93 -33.22 -19.02
N TYR A 706 10.88 -33.94 -19.58
CA TYR A 706 10.59 -34.97 -20.55
C TYR A 706 11.57 -36.15 -20.42
N GLN A 707 11.05 -37.34 -20.29
CA GLN A 707 11.84 -38.61 -20.18
C GLN A 707 12.98 -38.56 -19.15
N GLY A 708 12.69 -38.07 -17.93
CA GLY A 708 13.65 -37.97 -16.83
C GLY A 708 14.68 -36.86 -16.98
N ARG A 709 14.45 -35.92 -17.87
CA ARG A 709 15.33 -34.78 -18.08
C ARG A 709 14.56 -33.46 -17.98
N LEU A 710 15.20 -32.45 -17.40
CA LEU A 710 14.73 -31.08 -17.35
C LEU A 710 15.46 -30.29 -18.43
N TYR A 711 14.68 -29.53 -19.19
CA TYR A 711 15.14 -28.62 -20.24
C TYR A 711 14.75 -27.20 -19.90
N VAL A 712 15.69 -26.25 -19.88
CA VAL A 712 15.42 -24.84 -19.60
C VAL A 712 16.46 -23.93 -20.23
N GLY A 713 16.00 -22.82 -20.81
CA GLY A 713 16.87 -21.76 -21.33
C GLY A 713 17.33 -20.82 -20.22
N SER A 714 18.60 -20.46 -20.21
CA SER A 714 19.20 -19.52 -19.26
C SER A 714 20.08 -18.48 -19.96
N ALA A 715 20.48 -17.44 -19.24
CA ALA A 715 21.34 -16.39 -19.76
C ALA A 715 22.21 -15.75 -18.66
N GLY A 716 23.27 -15.07 -19.10
CA GLY A 716 24.05 -14.16 -18.26
C GLY A 716 23.25 -12.91 -17.90
N LYS A 717 23.62 -12.27 -16.79
CA LYS A 717 22.99 -11.04 -16.29
C LYS A 717 24.08 -10.11 -15.75
N ASP A 718 24.08 -8.84 -16.17
CA ASP A 718 25.01 -7.87 -15.64
C ASP A 718 24.57 -7.31 -14.26
N SER A 719 25.44 -6.50 -13.65
CA SER A 719 25.18 -5.89 -12.35
C SER A 719 24.00 -4.89 -12.36
N TYR A 720 23.53 -4.50 -13.54
CA TYR A 720 22.33 -3.65 -13.72
C TYR A 720 21.07 -4.45 -14.00
N GLY A 721 21.19 -5.79 -14.03
CA GLY A 721 20.06 -6.67 -14.32
C GLY A 721 19.74 -6.88 -15.78
N THR A 722 20.59 -6.38 -16.70
CA THR A 722 20.41 -6.59 -18.13
C THR A 722 20.82 -7.99 -18.53
N ILE A 723 19.91 -8.69 -19.25
CA ILE A 723 20.17 -10.04 -19.77
C ILE A 723 21.08 -9.94 -20.96
N HIS A 724 22.16 -10.72 -20.98
CA HIS A 724 23.14 -10.77 -22.06
C HIS A 724 23.70 -12.18 -22.29
N SER A 725 24.46 -12.36 -23.36
CA SER A 725 25.19 -13.61 -23.60
C SER A 725 26.22 -13.90 -22.48
N PRO A 726 26.51 -15.17 -22.20
CA PRO A 726 26.09 -16.33 -22.99
C PRO A 726 24.62 -16.70 -22.75
N TYR A 727 23.98 -17.31 -23.75
CA TYR A 727 22.65 -17.94 -23.64
C TYR A 727 22.84 -19.44 -23.72
N HIS A 728 22.23 -20.18 -22.82
CA HIS A 728 22.36 -21.63 -22.75
C HIS A 728 20.99 -22.32 -22.84
N LEU A 729 20.96 -23.49 -23.46
CA LEU A 729 19.94 -24.50 -23.24
C LEU A 729 20.51 -25.51 -22.28
N ASN A 730 19.98 -25.59 -21.09
CA ASN A 730 20.42 -26.58 -20.09
C ASN A 730 19.57 -27.82 -20.19
N VAL A 731 20.24 -28.97 -20.08
CA VAL A 731 19.64 -30.29 -19.96
C VAL A 731 20.18 -30.93 -18.70
N VAL A 732 19.29 -31.23 -17.76
CA VAL A 732 19.64 -31.79 -16.45
C VAL A 732 18.94 -33.13 -16.31
N ASP A 733 19.65 -34.17 -15.97
CA ASP A 733 19.05 -35.47 -15.59
C ASP A 733 18.45 -35.35 -14.19
N ILE A 734 17.17 -35.72 -14.00
CA ILE A 734 16.39 -35.57 -12.78
C ILE A 734 15.78 -36.88 -12.30
#